data_ca62a4386400bc244b80c534a80ea6dd
#
_entry.id   ca62a4386400bc244b80c534a80ea6dd
#
_cell.length_a   1.000
_cell.length_b   1.000
_cell.length_c   1.000
_cell.angle_alpha   90.00
_cell.angle_beta   90.00
_cell.angle_gamma   90.00
#
_symmetry.space_group_name_H-M   'P 1'
#
loop_
_entity.id
_entity.type
_entity.pdbx_description
1 polymer ?
#
loop_
_entity_poly.entity_id
_entity_poly.type
_entity_poly.pdbx_seq_one_letter_code
_entity_poly.pdbx_strand_id
1 'polypeptide(L)'
;QMYLAQLDDATKNLNPAADAYWEGKNLHPLGMGVLMADQLGDTELRDEFLARIKKILVNWFTYDGKDDISYFIYDNNWGTLYYAQSEFGANASICDHHFTYGYFMFAATVLATYDEEFYNDYKEMIEMLIRDYANPSDNDSEFCRFRSYDLYEGHSWAGGYADNDSGNNQESASESLFSWVSLYLWGTLTGNDTYRDAGVFGFSNEMDAVEQYWFDYDKDNWVKEWPYDVVGQVYGGINFYGTFFGGQPLYVYGIQWLPISEYLTYYGMNQERCAEIYQGLLDDTDEAMKKAVIVARNEGKTEEEIQTMLDTYPQADTGWQHITWPFLSQTNAQSAYWFINSMKELGTKTTDIVATGDCSAAVYYNKNTNKYTATVWNPTNATKKVTFKNANGTTLGTATIGAKALVSFEVYKDKKFDITQAQTPEISVPTGTYDDTQYVEIKSSTEGATIYYTTDGTRPTTSSKVYDGIIPVSSTSTVKAIAVKDGYITSAMASSTITVNGAEVSKNTNIALGKNVTVSSSENPSVSGDKLVDNDGTTRWSSEFTDDQWFNIDLGGNYTINKVTLDWEASYATAYKIQTSVDGNSWNTVYSTTSGKGGDEEIVFDATKCRYVRFQGEKRVMQYGYSLWEVGVYEAKKVEQPTFSLASGNYSGNKKLQISSATKGVEIRYTTDGSTPNENSKLYVPSITLNKDTTIKAIAYRKGMIASEIATATYTINGGSTTEPEQPTEPSKPDEGETTLVNVAKGKTASTSGTETDAMAAANAFDGDEGTRWSSNFADDAWIAVDLGKTYAVSKVVLNWEGAYGESYKIQTSTDGKNWTTVKDVTGKNGGVDTITFNTVNARYVRMQGVKRGLPYGYSLWEMEVYATVKETAEYGVVSKNKTATTSGAETEAMAAANAFDGDEGTRWSS
;
A
#
# COMPACT_ATOMS: atom_id res chain seq x y z
N GLN A 1 -3.63 -4.22 -11.34
CA GLN A 1 -3.87 -2.77 -11.55
C GLN A 1 -5.24 -2.49 -12.15
N MET A 2 -5.64 -3.16 -13.24
CA MET A 2 -6.96 -2.97 -13.87
C MET A 2 -8.12 -3.23 -12.88
N TYR A 3 -8.06 -4.29 -12.07
CA TYR A 3 -9.03 -4.54 -11.00
C TYR A 3 -9.12 -3.35 -10.03
N LEU A 4 -7.99 -2.87 -9.52
CA LEU A 4 -7.95 -1.77 -8.56
C LEU A 4 -8.49 -0.46 -9.14
N ALA A 5 -8.18 -0.15 -10.40
CA ALA A 5 -8.70 1.04 -11.06
C ALA A 5 -10.23 0.99 -11.24
N GLN A 6 -10.77 -0.19 -11.57
CA GLN A 6 -12.22 -0.37 -11.69
C GLN A 6 -12.92 -0.38 -10.32
N LEU A 7 -12.27 -0.95 -9.29
CA LEU A 7 -12.77 -0.90 -7.93
C LEU A 7 -12.79 0.54 -7.41
N ASP A 8 -11.72 1.31 -7.67
CA ASP A 8 -11.66 2.73 -7.32
C ASP A 8 -12.80 3.52 -7.96
N ASP A 9 -12.99 3.37 -9.27
CA ASP A 9 -14.06 4.05 -9.99
C ASP A 9 -15.46 3.66 -9.47
N ALA A 10 -15.69 2.37 -9.22
CA ALA A 10 -16.96 1.85 -8.71
C ALA A 10 -17.28 2.31 -7.28
N THR A 11 -16.25 2.54 -6.44
CA THR A 11 -16.43 2.85 -5.01
C THR A 11 -16.15 4.30 -4.63
N LYS A 12 -15.67 5.11 -5.57
CA LYS A 12 -15.30 6.52 -5.35
C LYS A 12 -16.47 7.39 -4.87
N ASN A 13 -17.68 7.11 -5.36
CA ASN A 13 -18.91 7.81 -5.01
C ASN A 13 -19.97 6.82 -4.48
N LEU A 14 -19.54 5.82 -3.73
CA LEU A 14 -20.42 4.82 -3.18
C LEU A 14 -21.45 5.46 -2.24
N ASN A 15 -22.73 5.28 -2.55
CA ASN A 15 -23.80 5.65 -1.63
C ASN A 15 -23.90 4.58 -0.53
N PRO A 16 -24.14 4.95 0.72
CA PRO A 16 -24.43 3.98 1.77
C PRO A 16 -25.57 3.06 1.34
N ALA A 17 -25.44 1.77 1.63
CA ALA A 17 -26.51 0.82 1.38
C ALA A 17 -27.68 1.06 2.35
N ALA A 18 -28.88 0.61 1.95
CA ALA A 18 -30.09 0.81 2.75
C ALA A 18 -30.08 -0.05 4.03
N ASP A 19 -29.38 -1.17 4.01
CA ASP A 19 -29.23 -2.07 5.17
C ASP A 19 -27.80 -2.60 5.34
N ALA A 20 -27.54 -3.26 6.47
CA ALA A 20 -26.21 -3.75 6.82
C ALA A 20 -25.74 -4.89 5.90
N TYR A 21 -26.62 -5.76 5.40
CA TYR A 21 -26.21 -6.86 4.52
C TYR A 21 -25.62 -6.33 3.21
N TRP A 22 -26.34 -5.42 2.55
CA TRP A 22 -25.83 -4.81 1.30
C TRP A 22 -24.60 -3.93 1.53
N GLU A 23 -24.51 -3.28 2.70
CA GLU A 23 -23.28 -2.56 3.05
C GLU A 23 -22.10 -3.53 3.25
N GLY A 24 -22.34 -4.70 3.81
CA GLY A 24 -21.35 -5.78 3.85
C GLY A 24 -20.81 -6.17 2.48
N LYS A 25 -21.69 -6.23 1.47
CA LYS A 25 -21.29 -6.48 0.07
C LYS A 25 -20.41 -5.38 -0.53
N ASN A 26 -20.54 -4.14 -0.05
CA ASN A 26 -19.64 -3.03 -0.42
C ASN A 26 -18.28 -3.14 0.30
N LEU A 27 -18.27 -3.61 1.53
CA LEU A 27 -17.07 -3.68 2.38
C LEU A 27 -16.06 -4.74 1.93
N HIS A 28 -16.51 -5.91 1.49
CA HIS A 28 -15.62 -7.00 1.10
C HIS A 28 -14.67 -6.65 -0.06
N PRO A 29 -15.15 -6.12 -1.20
CA PRO A 29 -14.25 -5.74 -2.30
C PRO A 29 -13.24 -4.65 -1.89
N LEU A 30 -13.67 -3.70 -1.05
CA LEU A 30 -12.77 -2.66 -0.53
C LEU A 30 -11.65 -3.26 0.33
N GLY A 31 -11.96 -4.21 1.22
CA GLY A 31 -10.96 -4.92 2.02
C GLY A 31 -9.96 -5.68 1.15
N MET A 32 -10.44 -6.40 0.14
CA MET A 32 -9.58 -7.07 -0.85
C MET A 32 -8.72 -6.06 -1.63
N GLY A 33 -9.31 -4.91 -1.99
CA GLY A 33 -8.62 -3.82 -2.67
C GLY A 33 -7.45 -3.26 -1.85
N VAL A 34 -7.63 -3.07 -0.55
CA VAL A 34 -6.56 -2.65 0.38
C VAL A 34 -5.37 -3.62 0.32
N LEU A 35 -5.64 -4.92 0.48
CA LEU A 35 -4.59 -5.94 0.48
C LEU A 35 -3.86 -6.01 -0.86
N MET A 36 -4.58 -5.90 -1.97
CA MET A 36 -3.99 -5.90 -3.31
C MET A 36 -3.17 -4.64 -3.59
N ALA A 37 -3.67 -3.45 -3.20
CA ALA A 37 -2.95 -2.19 -3.38
C ALA A 37 -1.64 -2.18 -2.56
N ASP A 38 -1.70 -2.66 -1.33
CA ASP A 38 -0.52 -2.81 -0.48
C ASP A 38 0.53 -3.73 -1.12
N GLN A 39 0.12 -4.89 -1.65
CA GLN A 39 1.00 -5.82 -2.34
C GLN A 39 1.63 -5.24 -3.62
N LEU A 40 0.96 -4.31 -4.27
CA LEU A 40 1.49 -3.58 -5.43
C LEU A 40 2.31 -2.35 -5.02
N GLY A 41 2.34 -2.01 -3.72
CA GLY A 41 2.97 -0.81 -3.18
C GLY A 41 2.29 0.49 -3.64
N ASP A 42 1.02 0.40 -3.98
CA ASP A 42 0.17 1.56 -4.24
C ASP A 42 -0.45 2.03 -2.93
N THR A 43 0.40 2.69 -2.13
CA THR A 43 0.03 3.11 -0.77
C THR A 43 -1.01 4.23 -0.77
N GLU A 44 -1.07 5.04 -1.82
CA GLU A 44 -2.07 6.10 -1.98
C GLU A 44 -3.46 5.49 -2.15
N LEU A 45 -3.61 4.57 -3.11
CA LEU A 45 -4.88 3.89 -3.35
C LEU A 45 -5.29 2.99 -2.17
N ARG A 46 -4.31 2.31 -1.52
CA ARG A 46 -4.57 1.57 -0.28
C ARG A 46 -5.20 2.48 0.79
N ASP A 47 -4.61 3.64 1.02
CA ASP A 47 -5.04 4.57 2.06
C ASP A 47 -6.40 5.21 1.69
N GLU A 48 -6.70 5.41 0.41
CA GLU A 48 -8.04 5.80 -0.05
C GLU A 48 -9.09 4.73 0.24
N PHE A 49 -8.81 3.45 -0.05
CA PHE A 49 -9.74 2.36 0.28
C PHE A 49 -9.93 2.21 1.79
N LEU A 50 -8.86 2.34 2.59
CA LEU A 50 -8.95 2.35 4.05
C LEU A 50 -9.84 3.49 4.54
N ALA A 51 -9.73 4.69 3.98
CA ALA A 51 -10.58 5.82 4.34
C ALA A 51 -12.06 5.57 3.99
N ARG A 52 -12.36 4.91 2.87
CA ARG A 52 -13.73 4.51 2.49
C ARG A 52 -14.29 3.48 3.47
N ILE A 53 -13.53 2.44 3.80
CA ILE A 53 -13.91 1.44 4.82
C ILE A 53 -14.15 2.12 6.16
N LYS A 54 -13.23 2.97 6.62
CA LYS A 54 -13.37 3.71 7.90
C LYS A 54 -14.65 4.54 7.93
N LYS A 55 -14.95 5.26 6.85
CA LYS A 55 -16.17 6.05 6.73
C LYS A 55 -17.43 5.21 6.88
N ILE A 56 -17.49 4.04 6.25
CA ILE A 56 -18.63 3.13 6.33
C ILE A 56 -18.75 2.55 7.75
N LEU A 57 -17.66 1.97 8.27
CA LEU A 57 -17.70 1.29 9.58
C LEU A 57 -17.99 2.27 10.72
N VAL A 58 -17.37 3.46 10.71
CA VAL A 58 -17.63 4.48 11.75
C VAL A 58 -19.08 4.94 11.72
N ASN A 59 -19.65 5.12 10.52
CA ASN A 59 -21.06 5.46 10.37
C ASN A 59 -21.97 4.38 10.98
N TRP A 60 -21.74 3.10 10.71
CA TRP A 60 -22.52 2.00 11.25
C TRP A 60 -22.30 1.75 12.74
N PHE A 61 -21.13 2.09 13.28
CA PHE A 61 -20.79 1.89 14.68
C PHE A 61 -21.13 3.10 15.58
N THR A 62 -21.67 4.17 15.00
CA THR A 62 -22.00 5.40 15.69
C THR A 62 -23.46 5.78 15.42
N TYR A 63 -24.24 6.05 16.45
CA TYR A 63 -25.60 6.55 16.30
C TYR A 63 -25.63 8.08 16.30
N ASP A 64 -25.98 8.67 15.18
CA ASP A 64 -25.96 10.13 14.96
C ASP A 64 -27.30 10.82 15.20
N GLY A 65 -28.28 10.13 15.76
CA GLY A 65 -29.55 10.69 16.14
C GLY A 65 -30.76 10.12 15.41
N LYS A 66 -31.94 10.68 15.65
CA LYS A 66 -33.23 10.09 15.24
C LYS A 66 -33.43 9.90 13.72
N ASP A 67 -32.68 10.58 12.90
CA ASP A 67 -32.77 10.51 11.43
C ASP A 67 -31.70 9.56 10.86
N ASP A 68 -30.87 8.98 11.72
CA ASP A 68 -29.87 7.98 11.36
C ASP A 68 -30.56 6.64 11.04
N ILE A 69 -30.08 5.98 9.97
CA ILE A 69 -30.57 4.68 9.51
C ILE A 69 -29.48 3.60 9.46
N SER A 70 -28.23 3.96 9.76
CA SER A 70 -27.06 3.10 9.58
C SER A 70 -26.38 2.84 10.93
N TYR A 71 -27.06 2.11 11.82
CA TYR A 71 -26.55 1.80 13.16
C TYR A 71 -27.07 0.45 13.66
N PHE A 72 -26.38 -0.12 14.64
CA PHE A 72 -26.77 -1.35 15.31
C PHE A 72 -27.49 -1.06 16.64
N ILE A 73 -28.46 -1.91 16.97
CA ILE A 73 -29.30 -1.81 18.18
C ILE A 73 -29.16 -3.13 18.96
N TYR A 74 -28.72 -3.07 20.19
CA TYR A 74 -28.75 -4.25 21.08
C TYR A 74 -30.13 -4.44 21.72
N ASP A 75 -30.71 -5.62 21.52
CA ASP A 75 -31.95 -6.06 22.18
C ASP A 75 -31.63 -7.03 23.34
N ASN A 76 -31.81 -6.55 24.54
CA ASN A 76 -31.50 -7.31 25.75
C ASN A 76 -32.53 -8.43 26.08
N ASN A 77 -33.66 -8.50 25.39
CA ASN A 77 -34.62 -9.59 25.58
C ASN A 77 -34.21 -10.83 24.79
N TRP A 78 -33.65 -10.62 23.60
CA TRP A 78 -33.19 -11.68 22.73
C TRP A 78 -31.70 -11.90 22.79
N GLY A 79 -30.95 -10.95 23.39
CA GLY A 79 -29.49 -10.97 23.43
C GLY A 79 -28.90 -10.95 22.01
N THR A 80 -29.35 -10.02 21.17
CA THR A 80 -28.97 -9.93 19.77
C THR A 80 -28.80 -8.49 19.32
N LEU A 81 -28.06 -8.28 18.23
CA LEU A 81 -27.97 -6.99 17.56
C LEU A 81 -28.92 -6.94 16.37
N TYR A 82 -29.62 -5.83 16.25
CA TYR A 82 -30.43 -5.48 15.09
C TYR A 82 -29.88 -4.24 14.41
N TYR A 83 -30.43 -3.90 13.24
CA TYR A 83 -30.14 -2.63 12.56
C TYR A 83 -31.44 -1.99 12.05
N ALA A 84 -31.42 -0.65 11.84
CA ALA A 84 -32.63 0.15 11.67
C ALA A 84 -33.46 -0.23 10.44
N GLN A 85 -32.82 -0.52 9.33
CA GLN A 85 -33.44 -1.04 8.11
C GLN A 85 -32.92 -2.45 7.87
N SER A 86 -33.81 -3.41 7.91
CA SER A 86 -33.44 -4.82 7.75
C SER A 86 -34.20 -5.45 6.60
N GLU A 87 -33.47 -6.12 5.72
CA GLU A 87 -34.01 -7.03 4.72
C GLU A 87 -33.85 -8.48 5.21
N PHE A 88 -34.40 -9.41 4.48
CA PHE A 88 -34.22 -10.86 4.66
C PHE A 88 -34.56 -11.40 6.07
N GLY A 89 -35.42 -10.70 6.81
CA GLY A 89 -35.84 -11.13 8.13
C GLY A 89 -34.84 -10.92 9.27
N ALA A 90 -33.79 -10.09 9.06
CA ALA A 90 -32.74 -9.88 10.04
C ALA A 90 -33.26 -9.48 11.42
N ASN A 91 -34.27 -8.59 11.52
CA ASN A 91 -34.86 -8.17 12.78
C ASN A 91 -36.05 -9.04 13.20
N ALA A 92 -36.75 -9.71 12.27
CA ALA A 92 -37.93 -10.50 12.57
C ALA A 92 -37.59 -11.93 12.99
N SER A 93 -36.63 -12.55 12.34
CA SER A 93 -36.22 -13.93 12.51
C SER A 93 -34.75 -14.09 12.95
N ILE A 94 -34.05 -12.98 13.24
CA ILE A 94 -32.61 -12.96 13.56
C ILE A 94 -31.83 -13.64 12.41
N CYS A 95 -32.25 -13.35 11.16
CA CYS A 95 -31.76 -14.02 9.97
C CYS A 95 -30.50 -13.36 9.40
N ASP A 96 -29.61 -14.16 8.82
CA ASP A 96 -28.41 -13.73 8.08
C ASP A 96 -27.37 -12.93 8.87
N HIS A 97 -27.44 -12.94 10.22
CA HIS A 97 -26.52 -12.18 11.07
C HIS A 97 -25.07 -12.59 10.84
N HIS A 98 -24.78 -13.88 10.74
CA HIS A 98 -23.43 -14.37 10.50
C HIS A 98 -22.89 -13.93 9.13
N PHE A 99 -23.71 -13.89 8.08
CA PHE A 99 -23.31 -13.34 6.79
C PHE A 99 -22.96 -11.86 6.89
N THR A 100 -23.92 -11.08 7.39
CA THR A 100 -23.82 -9.62 7.53
C THR A 100 -22.60 -9.24 8.36
N TYR A 101 -22.50 -9.78 9.57
CA TYR A 101 -21.43 -9.40 10.50
C TYR A 101 -20.05 -9.94 10.09
N GLY A 102 -20.03 -11.07 9.37
CA GLY A 102 -18.80 -11.58 8.76
C GLY A 102 -18.15 -10.58 7.83
N TYR A 103 -18.91 -9.90 7.00
CA TYR A 103 -18.41 -8.85 6.10
C TYR A 103 -17.85 -7.63 6.87
N PHE A 104 -18.59 -7.17 7.89
CA PHE A 104 -18.14 -6.07 8.74
C PHE A 104 -16.84 -6.41 9.47
N MET A 105 -16.74 -7.60 10.02
CA MET A 105 -15.56 -8.08 10.73
C MET A 105 -14.34 -8.19 9.84
N PHE A 106 -14.50 -8.71 8.62
CA PHE A 106 -13.42 -8.77 7.65
C PHE A 106 -12.88 -7.38 7.34
N ALA A 107 -13.75 -6.44 6.98
CA ALA A 107 -13.35 -5.08 6.68
C ALA A 107 -12.74 -4.37 7.90
N ALA A 108 -13.30 -4.58 9.09
CA ALA A 108 -12.76 -4.04 10.35
C ALA A 108 -11.38 -4.63 10.66
N THR A 109 -11.14 -5.92 10.40
CA THR A 109 -9.84 -6.55 10.57
C THR A 109 -8.80 -5.97 9.62
N VAL A 110 -9.16 -5.77 8.35
CA VAL A 110 -8.28 -5.14 7.38
C VAL A 110 -7.97 -3.71 7.79
N LEU A 111 -8.97 -2.91 8.16
CA LEU A 111 -8.76 -1.52 8.60
C LEU A 111 -7.89 -1.45 9.86
N ALA A 112 -8.20 -2.24 10.89
CA ALA A 112 -7.47 -2.27 12.15
C ALA A 112 -6.00 -2.71 11.98
N THR A 113 -5.68 -3.45 10.92
CA THR A 113 -4.29 -3.79 10.57
C THR A 113 -3.45 -2.54 10.31
N TYR A 114 -4.05 -1.48 9.75
CA TYR A 114 -3.35 -0.24 9.36
C TYR A 114 -3.69 0.97 10.25
N ASP A 115 -4.82 0.95 10.95
CA ASP A 115 -5.37 2.06 11.75
C ASP A 115 -5.55 1.63 13.21
N GLU A 116 -4.56 1.92 14.04
CA GLU A 116 -4.55 1.57 15.47
C GLU A 116 -5.57 2.40 16.26
N GLU A 117 -5.85 3.65 15.87
CA GLU A 117 -6.86 4.49 16.49
C GLU A 117 -8.25 3.88 16.30
N PHE A 118 -8.61 3.49 15.07
CA PHE A 118 -9.85 2.79 14.79
C PHE A 118 -9.99 1.50 15.61
N TYR A 119 -8.92 0.70 15.69
CA TYR A 119 -8.91 -0.51 16.50
C TYR A 119 -9.24 -0.22 17.97
N ASN A 120 -8.59 0.77 18.56
CA ASN A 120 -8.79 1.12 19.96
C ASN A 120 -10.20 1.65 20.24
N ASP A 121 -10.75 2.46 19.33
CA ASP A 121 -12.05 3.12 19.49
C ASP A 121 -13.23 2.18 19.28
N TYR A 122 -13.11 1.21 18.37
CA TYR A 122 -14.25 0.38 17.93
C TYR A 122 -14.11 -1.12 18.21
N LYS A 123 -13.03 -1.57 18.85
CA LYS A 123 -12.80 -2.98 19.18
C LYS A 123 -14.01 -3.62 19.90
N GLU A 124 -14.54 -2.95 20.90
CA GLU A 124 -15.68 -3.48 21.68
C GLU A 124 -16.93 -3.64 20.81
N MET A 125 -17.20 -2.71 19.90
CA MET A 125 -18.31 -2.78 18.97
C MET A 125 -18.13 -3.95 17.98
N ILE A 126 -16.92 -4.16 17.47
CA ILE A 126 -16.60 -5.29 16.59
C ILE A 126 -16.80 -6.61 17.34
N GLU A 127 -16.34 -6.71 18.58
CA GLU A 127 -16.52 -7.90 19.42
C GLU A 127 -17.99 -8.14 19.81
N MET A 128 -18.85 -7.12 19.84
CA MET A 128 -20.29 -7.31 19.95
C MET A 128 -20.90 -8.00 18.73
N LEU A 129 -20.46 -7.66 17.52
CA LEU A 129 -20.88 -8.35 16.28
C LEU A 129 -20.49 -9.84 16.34
N ILE A 130 -19.28 -10.16 16.82
CA ILE A 130 -18.82 -11.54 17.03
C ILE A 130 -19.72 -12.25 18.01
N ARG A 131 -19.99 -11.63 19.16
CA ARG A 131 -20.78 -12.23 20.24
C ARG A 131 -22.23 -12.49 19.83
N ASP A 132 -22.74 -11.75 18.86
CA ASP A 132 -24.10 -11.98 18.38
C ASP A 132 -24.26 -13.35 17.72
N TYR A 133 -23.41 -13.74 16.79
CA TYR A 133 -23.60 -14.98 16.03
C TYR A 133 -22.65 -16.13 16.43
N ALA A 134 -21.43 -15.81 16.88
CA ALA A 134 -20.35 -16.78 17.10
C ALA A 134 -19.76 -16.74 18.51
N ASN A 135 -20.50 -16.29 19.51
CA ASN A 135 -20.01 -16.22 20.89
C ASN A 135 -19.51 -17.58 21.39
N PRO A 136 -18.21 -17.74 21.68
CA PRO A 136 -17.69 -19.02 22.19
C PRO A 136 -17.84 -19.22 23.68
N SER A 137 -18.34 -18.23 24.42
CA SER A 137 -18.41 -18.23 25.90
C SER A 137 -19.69 -18.81 26.42
N ASP A 138 -19.60 -19.69 27.40
CA ASP A 138 -20.72 -20.16 28.19
C ASP A 138 -21.14 -19.18 29.31
N ASN A 139 -20.35 -18.17 29.59
CA ASN A 139 -20.52 -17.24 30.71
C ASN A 139 -20.93 -15.83 30.28
N ASP A 140 -21.28 -15.65 29.03
CA ASP A 140 -21.79 -14.38 28.54
C ASP A 140 -23.25 -14.20 28.97
N SER A 141 -23.53 -13.07 29.64
CA SER A 141 -24.88 -12.77 30.11
C SER A 141 -25.73 -11.98 29.11
N GLU A 142 -25.11 -11.49 28.03
CA GLU A 142 -25.73 -10.63 27.03
C GLU A 142 -26.06 -11.39 25.74
N PHE A 143 -25.18 -12.31 25.32
CA PHE A 143 -25.34 -13.05 24.08
C PHE A 143 -25.33 -14.57 24.33
N CYS A 144 -26.14 -15.30 23.58
CA CYS A 144 -26.12 -16.76 23.64
C CYS A 144 -24.87 -17.32 22.93
N ARG A 145 -24.49 -18.54 23.37
CA ARG A 145 -23.35 -19.23 22.77
C ARG A 145 -23.71 -19.73 21.36
N PHE A 146 -22.85 -19.46 20.37
CA PHE A 146 -22.96 -19.97 19.00
C PHE A 146 -24.38 -19.91 18.43
N ARG A 147 -25.02 -18.73 18.44
CA ARG A 147 -26.42 -18.56 18.03
C ARG A 147 -26.76 -19.22 16.70
N SER A 148 -25.98 -18.98 15.69
CA SER A 148 -26.26 -19.43 14.32
C SER A 148 -25.79 -20.87 14.07
N TYR A 149 -24.87 -21.40 14.88
CA TYR A 149 -24.18 -22.66 14.62
C TYR A 149 -24.82 -23.83 15.34
N ASP A 150 -25.20 -24.85 14.58
CA ASP A 150 -25.74 -26.09 15.11
C ASP A 150 -24.64 -27.12 15.36
N LEU A 151 -24.39 -27.42 16.63
CA LEU A 151 -23.37 -28.39 17.06
C LEU A 151 -23.65 -29.83 16.63
N TYR A 152 -24.91 -30.16 16.31
CA TYR A 152 -25.29 -31.49 15.85
C TYR A 152 -25.13 -31.62 14.33
N GLU A 153 -25.65 -30.66 13.59
CA GLU A 153 -25.57 -30.66 12.14
C GLU A 153 -24.17 -30.23 11.60
N GLY A 154 -23.41 -29.54 12.44
CA GLY A 154 -22.04 -29.11 12.08
C GLY A 154 -21.97 -27.89 11.18
N HIS A 155 -23.09 -27.19 10.97
CA HIS A 155 -23.12 -25.96 10.14
C HIS A 155 -24.03 -24.90 10.79
N SER A 156 -23.91 -23.68 10.26
CA SER A 156 -24.74 -22.56 10.69
C SER A 156 -26.10 -22.57 9.99
N TRP A 157 -27.12 -22.08 10.69
CA TRP A 157 -28.44 -21.78 10.15
C TRP A 157 -28.58 -20.29 9.85
N ALA A 158 -29.31 -19.94 8.80
CA ALA A 158 -29.57 -18.55 8.44
C ALA A 158 -30.44 -17.85 9.50
N GLY A 159 -31.53 -18.47 9.94
CA GLY A 159 -32.44 -17.92 10.96
C GLY A 159 -31.98 -18.17 12.39
N GLY A 160 -32.34 -17.26 13.30
CA GLY A 160 -32.11 -17.43 14.74
C GLY A 160 -33.00 -18.49 15.37
N TYR A 161 -34.05 -18.91 14.67
CA TYR A 161 -34.98 -20.01 15.06
C TYR A 161 -35.64 -20.61 13.82
N ALA A 162 -36.18 -21.80 13.95
CA ALA A 162 -36.89 -22.47 12.86
C ALA A 162 -38.30 -21.88 12.72
N ASP A 163 -38.53 -21.04 11.74
CA ASP A 163 -39.75 -20.25 11.56
C ASP A 163 -40.62 -20.72 10.36
N ASN A 164 -40.30 -21.85 9.73
CA ASN A 164 -41.07 -22.41 8.64
C ASN A 164 -41.33 -23.93 8.82
N ASP A 165 -42.28 -24.46 8.05
CA ASP A 165 -42.72 -25.83 8.11
C ASP A 165 -41.61 -26.86 7.83
N SER A 166 -40.56 -26.47 7.11
CA SER A 166 -39.42 -27.30 6.78
C SER A 166 -38.26 -27.17 7.78
N GLY A 167 -38.44 -26.39 8.82
CA GLY A 167 -37.39 -26.10 9.81
C GLY A 167 -36.58 -24.86 9.46
N ASN A 168 -35.43 -24.68 10.09
CA ASN A 168 -34.50 -23.60 9.75
C ASN A 168 -33.85 -23.89 8.40
N ASN A 169 -33.27 -22.88 7.79
CA ASN A 169 -32.65 -22.99 6.48
C ASN A 169 -31.21 -22.46 6.47
N GLN A 170 -30.44 -22.90 5.48
CA GLN A 170 -29.17 -22.32 5.13
C GLN A 170 -29.00 -22.37 3.61
N GLU A 171 -28.81 -21.21 2.99
CA GLU A 171 -28.66 -21.08 1.55
C GLU A 171 -27.18 -20.95 1.17
N SER A 172 -26.53 -19.89 1.64
CA SER A 172 -25.18 -19.52 1.24
C SER A 172 -24.13 -20.13 2.18
N ALA A 173 -23.72 -21.35 1.90
CA ALA A 173 -22.69 -22.02 2.68
C ALA A 173 -21.36 -21.25 2.67
N SER A 174 -21.03 -20.60 1.54
CA SER A 174 -19.79 -19.84 1.41
C SER A 174 -19.78 -18.56 2.27
N GLU A 175 -20.89 -17.85 2.40
CA GLU A 175 -20.97 -16.67 3.29
C GLU A 175 -20.88 -17.08 4.76
N SER A 176 -21.44 -18.23 5.10
CA SER A 176 -21.31 -18.80 6.44
C SER A 176 -19.85 -19.14 6.75
N LEU A 177 -19.17 -19.87 5.87
CA LEU A 177 -17.73 -20.15 6.01
C LEU A 177 -16.89 -18.86 6.09
N PHE A 178 -17.26 -17.83 5.33
CA PHE A 178 -16.58 -16.54 5.38
C PHE A 178 -16.70 -15.86 6.74
N SER A 179 -17.81 -16.02 7.44
CA SER A 179 -17.99 -15.48 8.78
C SER A 179 -16.99 -16.07 9.78
N TRP A 180 -16.73 -17.39 9.72
CA TRP A 180 -15.72 -18.06 10.53
C TRP A 180 -14.29 -17.63 10.19
N VAL A 181 -14.01 -17.43 8.90
CA VAL A 181 -12.71 -16.88 8.45
C VAL A 181 -12.51 -15.48 9.01
N SER A 182 -13.53 -14.63 8.96
CA SER A 182 -13.47 -13.27 9.50
C SER A 182 -13.19 -13.27 11.00
N LEU A 183 -13.81 -14.17 11.75
CA LEU A 183 -13.55 -14.38 13.18
C LEU A 183 -12.11 -14.85 13.42
N TYR A 184 -11.62 -15.82 12.64
CA TYR A 184 -10.25 -16.29 12.71
C TYR A 184 -9.23 -15.18 12.47
N LEU A 185 -9.48 -14.35 11.45
CA LEU A 185 -8.57 -13.23 11.10
C LEU A 185 -8.56 -12.17 12.22
N TRP A 186 -9.72 -11.86 12.81
CA TRP A 186 -9.79 -10.96 13.95
C TRP A 186 -9.04 -11.50 15.17
N GLY A 187 -9.23 -12.78 15.50
CA GLY A 187 -8.49 -13.43 16.58
C GLY A 187 -6.97 -13.43 16.33
N THR A 188 -6.56 -13.61 15.07
CA THR A 188 -5.15 -13.57 14.68
C THR A 188 -4.55 -12.16 14.82
N LEU A 189 -5.27 -11.13 14.39
CA LEU A 189 -4.84 -9.73 14.52
C LEU A 189 -4.71 -9.31 15.99
N THR A 190 -5.72 -9.61 16.79
CA THR A 190 -5.82 -9.16 18.19
C THR A 190 -5.03 -10.02 19.16
N GLY A 191 -4.56 -11.19 18.74
CA GLY A 191 -3.94 -12.19 19.60
C GLY A 191 -4.94 -12.86 20.55
N ASN A 192 -6.23 -12.81 20.23
CA ASN A 192 -7.28 -13.48 21.00
C ASN A 192 -7.43 -14.92 20.53
N ASP A 193 -6.77 -15.83 21.25
CA ASP A 193 -6.79 -17.27 20.96
C ASP A 193 -8.21 -17.87 20.97
N THR A 194 -9.10 -17.37 21.82
CA THR A 194 -10.49 -17.86 21.93
C THR A 194 -11.25 -17.60 20.62
N TYR A 195 -11.16 -16.39 20.06
CA TYR A 195 -11.80 -16.06 18.79
C TYR A 195 -11.13 -16.76 17.62
N ARG A 196 -9.79 -16.82 17.61
CA ARG A 196 -9.06 -17.56 16.58
C ARG A 196 -9.47 -19.02 16.53
N ASP A 197 -9.47 -19.68 17.69
CA ASP A 197 -9.76 -21.12 17.81
C ASP A 197 -11.24 -21.41 17.52
N ALA A 198 -12.16 -20.50 17.89
CA ALA A 198 -13.56 -20.58 17.50
C ALA A 198 -13.75 -20.46 15.97
N GLY A 199 -13.01 -19.56 15.32
CA GLY A 199 -13.01 -19.45 13.86
C GLY A 199 -12.51 -20.72 13.17
N VAL A 200 -11.42 -21.32 13.69
CA VAL A 200 -10.93 -22.63 13.18
C VAL A 200 -11.95 -23.72 13.39
N PHE A 201 -12.55 -23.81 14.58
CA PHE A 201 -13.57 -24.79 14.91
C PHE A 201 -14.76 -24.68 13.96
N GLY A 202 -15.37 -23.49 13.86
CA GLY A 202 -16.52 -23.27 13.00
C GLY A 202 -16.23 -23.57 11.53
N PHE A 203 -15.14 -23.01 11.00
CA PHE A 203 -14.77 -23.25 9.60
C PHE A 203 -14.53 -24.74 9.28
N SER A 204 -13.80 -25.47 10.11
CA SER A 204 -13.45 -26.86 9.83
C SER A 204 -14.67 -27.77 9.86
N ASN A 205 -15.55 -27.61 10.85
CA ASN A 205 -16.75 -28.44 10.93
C ASN A 205 -17.78 -28.07 9.86
N GLU A 206 -17.96 -26.77 9.61
CA GLU A 206 -18.94 -26.35 8.60
C GLU A 206 -18.44 -26.66 7.17
N MET A 207 -17.14 -26.64 6.92
CA MET A 207 -16.56 -27.11 5.67
C MET A 207 -16.92 -28.60 5.44
N ASP A 208 -16.72 -29.46 6.44
CA ASP A 208 -17.08 -30.88 6.34
C ASP A 208 -18.60 -31.05 6.14
N ALA A 209 -19.42 -30.27 6.82
CA ALA A 209 -20.88 -30.29 6.64
C ALA A 209 -21.29 -29.82 5.24
N VAL A 210 -20.65 -28.79 4.69
CA VAL A 210 -20.90 -28.31 3.32
C VAL A 210 -20.55 -29.39 2.29
N GLU A 211 -19.42 -30.06 2.44
CA GLU A 211 -19.03 -31.17 1.55
C GLU A 211 -20.05 -32.31 1.56
N GLN A 212 -20.70 -32.55 2.69
CA GLN A 212 -21.69 -33.61 2.84
C GLN A 212 -23.12 -33.18 2.48
N TYR A 213 -23.60 -32.04 2.99
CA TYR A 213 -25.00 -31.66 2.82
C TYR A 213 -25.28 -30.92 1.51
N TRP A 214 -24.35 -30.05 1.06
CA TRP A 214 -24.54 -29.32 -0.20
C TRP A 214 -24.04 -30.07 -1.44
N PHE A 215 -23.05 -30.97 -1.27
CA PHE A 215 -22.37 -31.60 -2.41
C PHE A 215 -22.24 -33.13 -2.34
N ASP A 216 -22.65 -33.76 -1.22
CA ASP A 216 -22.64 -35.22 -1.02
C ASP A 216 -21.31 -35.86 -1.48
N TYR A 217 -20.20 -35.42 -0.93
CA TYR A 217 -18.87 -35.87 -1.33
C TYR A 217 -18.68 -37.38 -1.20
N ASP A 218 -19.26 -38.00 -0.16
CA ASP A 218 -19.17 -39.44 0.10
C ASP A 218 -20.26 -40.23 -0.62
N LYS A 219 -21.25 -39.57 -1.25
CA LYS A 219 -22.36 -40.15 -2.01
C LYS A 219 -23.23 -41.11 -1.22
N ASP A 220 -23.41 -40.82 0.07
CA ASP A 220 -24.23 -41.61 1.00
C ASP A 220 -25.17 -40.79 1.88
N ASN A 221 -25.15 -39.47 1.72
CA ASN A 221 -25.89 -38.56 2.55
C ASN A 221 -27.27 -38.17 1.96
N TRP A 222 -27.35 -38.03 0.63
CA TRP A 222 -28.60 -37.65 -0.04
C TRP A 222 -29.51 -38.87 -0.30
N VAL A 223 -30.81 -38.58 -0.43
CA VAL A 223 -31.76 -39.61 -0.90
C VAL A 223 -31.41 -40.03 -2.35
N LYS A 224 -31.58 -41.27 -2.69
CA LYS A 224 -31.22 -41.83 -4.01
C LYS A 224 -31.94 -41.17 -5.18
N GLU A 225 -33.08 -40.57 -4.93
CA GLU A 225 -33.91 -39.90 -5.90
C GLU A 225 -33.50 -38.44 -6.15
N TRP A 226 -32.50 -37.92 -5.42
CA TRP A 226 -31.97 -36.54 -5.66
C TRP A 226 -31.23 -36.52 -6.99
N PRO A 227 -31.71 -35.74 -8.00
CA PRO A 227 -31.20 -35.85 -9.37
C PRO A 227 -30.08 -34.85 -9.69
N TYR A 228 -29.62 -34.05 -8.74
CA TYR A 228 -28.68 -32.96 -8.94
C TYR A 228 -27.34 -33.23 -8.23
N ASP A 229 -26.30 -32.52 -8.64
CA ASP A 229 -24.97 -32.56 -8.01
C ASP A 229 -24.74 -31.46 -6.95
N VAL A 230 -25.78 -30.73 -6.58
CA VAL A 230 -25.78 -29.70 -5.56
C VAL A 230 -27.14 -29.58 -4.86
N VAL A 231 -27.14 -29.20 -3.62
CA VAL A 231 -28.30 -28.66 -2.91
C VAL A 231 -28.18 -27.14 -2.88
N GLY A 232 -29.24 -26.43 -3.27
CA GLY A 232 -29.24 -24.96 -3.24
C GLY A 232 -29.50 -24.40 -1.84
N GLN A 233 -30.48 -24.99 -1.15
CA GLN A 233 -30.83 -24.67 0.24
C GLN A 233 -30.99 -25.94 1.04
N VAL A 234 -30.31 -26.02 2.17
CA VAL A 234 -30.50 -27.07 3.18
C VAL A 234 -31.51 -26.56 4.21
N TYR A 235 -32.56 -27.36 4.45
CA TYR A 235 -33.52 -27.13 5.51
C TYR A 235 -33.43 -28.24 6.55
N GLY A 236 -33.89 -27.97 7.76
CA GLY A 236 -33.92 -28.99 8.82
C GLY A 236 -34.71 -30.25 8.48
N GLY A 237 -35.62 -30.21 7.53
CA GLY A 237 -36.47 -31.34 7.10
C GLY A 237 -36.34 -31.77 5.65
N ILE A 238 -35.80 -30.97 4.76
CA ILE A 238 -35.68 -31.25 3.31
C ILE A 238 -34.47 -30.56 2.70
N ASN A 239 -34.03 -31.09 1.55
CA ASN A 239 -33.11 -30.42 0.60
C ASN A 239 -33.91 -29.76 -0.52
N PHE A 240 -33.50 -28.57 -0.97
CA PHE A 240 -34.17 -27.84 -2.03
C PHE A 240 -33.21 -27.41 -3.10
N TYR A 241 -33.58 -27.66 -4.39
CA TYR A 241 -32.85 -27.20 -5.55
C TYR A 241 -33.39 -25.85 -6.00
N GLY A 242 -32.84 -24.80 -5.45
CA GLY A 242 -33.19 -23.40 -5.72
C GLY A 242 -32.53 -22.46 -4.74
N THR A 243 -32.70 -21.17 -4.99
CA THR A 243 -32.31 -20.08 -4.10
C THR A 243 -33.53 -19.20 -3.84
N PHE A 244 -33.46 -18.28 -2.88
CA PHE A 244 -34.55 -17.33 -2.62
C PHE A 244 -34.79 -16.38 -3.80
N PHE A 245 -33.83 -16.19 -4.71
CA PHE A 245 -33.91 -15.30 -5.85
C PHE A 245 -34.05 -16.01 -7.21
N GLY A 246 -33.96 -17.33 -7.27
CA GLY A 246 -34.19 -18.09 -8.49
C GLY A 246 -33.77 -19.55 -8.42
N GLY A 247 -34.31 -20.35 -9.36
CA GLY A 247 -34.00 -21.77 -9.47
C GLY A 247 -33.15 -22.14 -10.68
N GLN A 248 -32.50 -21.16 -11.32
CA GLN A 248 -31.59 -21.44 -12.43
C GLN A 248 -30.30 -22.07 -11.89
N PRO A 249 -29.70 -23.04 -12.59
CA PRO A 249 -28.53 -23.76 -12.15
C PRO A 249 -27.39 -22.85 -11.71
N LEU A 250 -27.10 -21.78 -12.46
CA LEU A 250 -26.04 -20.83 -12.12
C LEU A 250 -26.27 -20.09 -10.79
N TYR A 251 -27.52 -19.93 -10.36
CA TYR A 251 -27.80 -19.36 -9.04
C TYR A 251 -27.56 -20.39 -7.95
N VAL A 252 -28.06 -21.61 -8.18
CA VAL A 252 -28.00 -22.70 -7.20
C VAL A 252 -26.55 -23.12 -6.89
N TYR A 253 -25.73 -23.25 -7.94
CA TYR A 253 -24.29 -23.54 -7.79
C TYR A 253 -23.51 -22.28 -7.37
N GLY A 254 -23.82 -21.13 -7.97
CA GLY A 254 -23.04 -19.90 -7.82
C GLY A 254 -23.13 -19.27 -6.45
N ILE A 255 -24.25 -19.41 -5.74
CA ILE A 255 -24.42 -18.86 -4.38
C ILE A 255 -23.39 -19.47 -3.41
N GLN A 256 -22.94 -20.70 -3.66
CA GLN A 256 -21.94 -21.38 -2.86
C GLN A 256 -20.50 -20.88 -3.07
N TRP A 257 -20.32 -19.82 -3.88
CA TRP A 257 -19.02 -19.23 -4.21
C TRP A 257 -18.88 -17.75 -3.78
N LEU A 258 -19.84 -17.20 -3.05
CA LEU A 258 -19.83 -15.79 -2.64
C LEU A 258 -19.49 -15.64 -1.16
N PRO A 259 -18.65 -14.64 -0.80
CA PRO A 259 -17.79 -13.83 -1.65
C PRO A 259 -16.56 -14.63 -2.14
N ILE A 260 -16.17 -14.42 -3.39
CA ILE A 260 -15.02 -15.14 -3.97
C ILE A 260 -13.72 -14.68 -3.31
N SER A 261 -13.10 -15.56 -2.55
CA SER A 261 -11.84 -15.33 -1.81
C SER A 261 -11.08 -16.64 -1.58
N GLU A 262 -9.91 -16.54 -0.97
CA GLU A 262 -8.96 -17.65 -0.77
C GLU A 262 -9.53 -18.80 0.08
N TYR A 263 -10.44 -18.53 0.99
CA TYR A 263 -11.02 -19.57 1.85
C TYR A 263 -11.75 -20.66 1.05
N LEU A 264 -12.24 -20.33 -0.15
CA LEU A 264 -12.89 -21.29 -1.06
C LEU A 264 -11.92 -22.29 -1.70
N THR A 265 -10.61 -22.12 -1.49
CA THR A 265 -9.61 -23.05 -2.06
C THR A 265 -9.71 -24.48 -1.53
N TYR A 266 -10.48 -24.73 -0.47
CA TYR A 266 -10.74 -26.06 0.03
C TYR A 266 -11.48 -26.94 -1.01
N TYR A 267 -12.36 -26.38 -1.82
CA TYR A 267 -13.03 -27.12 -2.90
C TYR A 267 -12.03 -27.83 -3.82
N GLY A 268 -10.87 -27.26 -4.09
CA GLY A 268 -9.84 -27.85 -4.93
C GLY A 268 -9.08 -29.01 -4.28
N MET A 269 -9.32 -29.35 -3.02
CA MET A 269 -8.68 -30.50 -2.36
C MET A 269 -9.19 -31.82 -2.91
N ASN A 270 -10.46 -31.90 -3.31
CA ASN A 270 -11.04 -33.06 -4.02
C ASN A 270 -11.32 -32.69 -5.49
N GLN A 271 -10.31 -32.86 -6.35
CA GLN A 271 -10.38 -32.45 -7.77
C GLN A 271 -11.38 -33.30 -8.57
N GLU A 272 -11.55 -34.58 -8.21
CA GLU A 272 -12.49 -35.47 -8.88
C GLU A 272 -13.93 -35.01 -8.63
N ARG A 273 -14.28 -34.76 -7.38
CA ARG A 273 -15.61 -34.27 -7.03
C ARG A 273 -15.90 -32.88 -7.58
N CYS A 274 -14.94 -31.99 -7.57
CA CYS A 274 -15.06 -30.68 -8.24
C CYS A 274 -15.38 -30.79 -9.73
N ALA A 275 -14.74 -31.75 -10.43
CA ALA A 275 -15.00 -31.96 -11.84
C ALA A 275 -16.41 -32.53 -12.08
N GLU A 276 -16.89 -33.43 -11.22
CA GLU A 276 -18.27 -33.95 -11.26
C GLU A 276 -19.29 -32.84 -11.04
N ILE A 277 -19.11 -32.01 -9.99
CA ILE A 277 -19.98 -30.87 -9.68
C ILE A 277 -20.04 -29.89 -10.86
N TYR A 278 -18.89 -29.57 -11.46
CA TYR A 278 -18.85 -28.71 -12.63
C TYR A 278 -19.57 -29.31 -13.84
N GLN A 279 -19.44 -30.63 -14.07
CA GLN A 279 -20.18 -31.32 -15.13
C GLN A 279 -21.69 -31.29 -14.83
N GLY A 280 -22.09 -31.51 -13.58
CA GLY A 280 -23.50 -31.36 -13.14
C GLY A 280 -24.07 -29.97 -13.42
N LEU A 281 -23.32 -28.92 -13.17
CA LEU A 281 -23.72 -27.56 -13.52
C LEU A 281 -23.97 -27.38 -15.03
N LEU A 282 -23.10 -27.94 -15.88
CA LEU A 282 -23.29 -27.91 -17.35
C LEU A 282 -24.56 -28.68 -17.77
N ASP A 283 -24.72 -29.90 -17.26
CA ASP A 283 -25.86 -30.76 -17.58
C ASP A 283 -27.20 -30.15 -17.11
N ASP A 284 -27.24 -29.60 -15.90
CA ASP A 284 -28.41 -28.91 -15.35
C ASP A 284 -28.75 -27.66 -16.15
N THR A 285 -27.76 -26.91 -16.61
CA THR A 285 -27.95 -25.72 -17.46
C THR A 285 -28.56 -26.10 -18.81
N ASP A 286 -28.05 -27.14 -19.46
CA ASP A 286 -28.60 -27.66 -20.71
C ASP A 286 -30.06 -28.13 -20.60
N GLU A 287 -30.40 -28.84 -19.51
CA GLU A 287 -31.77 -29.29 -19.24
C GLU A 287 -32.70 -28.10 -18.93
N ALA A 288 -32.24 -27.12 -18.20
CA ALA A 288 -33.00 -25.91 -17.91
C ALA A 288 -33.29 -25.10 -19.19
N MET A 289 -32.29 -24.94 -20.08
CA MET A 289 -32.46 -24.31 -21.39
C MET A 289 -33.46 -25.05 -22.28
N LYS A 290 -33.40 -26.35 -22.34
CA LYS A 290 -34.37 -27.20 -23.07
C LYS A 290 -35.80 -26.99 -22.56
N LYS A 291 -35.98 -26.97 -21.24
CA LYS A 291 -37.28 -26.69 -20.59
C LYS A 291 -37.76 -25.27 -20.91
N ALA A 292 -36.90 -24.28 -20.87
CA ALA A 292 -37.23 -22.88 -21.19
C ALA A 292 -37.71 -22.72 -22.65
N VAL A 293 -37.05 -23.38 -23.58
CA VAL A 293 -37.49 -23.41 -25.00
C VAL A 293 -38.88 -24.02 -25.17
N ILE A 294 -39.18 -25.12 -24.49
CA ILE A 294 -40.51 -25.77 -24.54
C ILE A 294 -41.58 -24.81 -24.00
N VAL A 295 -41.31 -24.15 -22.86
CA VAL A 295 -42.25 -23.16 -22.28
C VAL A 295 -42.47 -22.00 -23.22
N ALA A 296 -41.42 -21.43 -23.77
CA ALA A 296 -41.52 -20.28 -24.71
C ALA A 296 -42.33 -20.65 -25.99
N ARG A 297 -42.15 -21.83 -26.53
CA ARG A 297 -42.97 -22.33 -27.68
C ARG A 297 -44.42 -22.50 -27.28
N ASN A 298 -44.72 -23.03 -26.12
CA ASN A 298 -46.10 -23.18 -25.63
C ASN A 298 -46.76 -21.81 -25.36
N GLU A 299 -45.99 -20.79 -25.01
CA GLU A 299 -46.45 -19.39 -24.89
C GLU A 299 -46.59 -18.69 -26.24
N GLY A 300 -46.25 -19.36 -27.36
CA GLY A 300 -46.40 -18.83 -28.71
C GLY A 300 -45.30 -17.87 -29.14
N LYS A 301 -44.14 -17.87 -28.48
CA LYS A 301 -42.96 -17.08 -28.91
C LYS A 301 -42.45 -17.55 -30.27
N THR A 302 -41.97 -16.59 -31.04
CA THR A 302 -41.30 -16.86 -32.31
C THR A 302 -39.92 -17.47 -32.11
N GLU A 303 -39.37 -18.17 -33.12
CA GLU A 303 -37.99 -18.70 -33.02
C GLU A 303 -36.94 -17.62 -32.83
N GLU A 304 -37.19 -16.38 -33.33
CA GLU A 304 -36.29 -15.24 -33.11
C GLU A 304 -36.30 -14.78 -31.62
N GLU A 305 -37.49 -14.74 -31.01
CA GLU A 305 -37.61 -14.43 -29.56
C GLU A 305 -37.01 -15.53 -28.69
N ILE A 306 -37.15 -16.80 -29.11
CA ILE A 306 -36.54 -17.93 -28.44
C ILE A 306 -35.01 -17.87 -28.57
N GLN A 307 -34.48 -17.53 -29.75
CA GLN A 307 -33.04 -17.39 -29.92
C GLN A 307 -32.49 -16.22 -29.08
N THR A 308 -33.17 -15.11 -29.06
CA THR A 308 -32.80 -13.98 -28.18
C THR A 308 -32.82 -14.36 -26.71
N MET A 309 -33.78 -15.14 -26.26
CA MET A 309 -33.84 -15.69 -24.89
C MET A 309 -32.67 -16.62 -24.63
N LEU A 310 -32.28 -17.50 -25.54
CA LEU A 310 -31.15 -18.41 -25.40
C LEU A 310 -29.83 -17.64 -25.39
N ASP A 311 -29.67 -16.62 -26.22
CA ASP A 311 -28.44 -15.81 -26.28
C ASP A 311 -28.22 -15.03 -24.97
N THR A 312 -29.28 -14.76 -24.21
CA THR A 312 -29.23 -14.09 -22.91
C THR A 312 -29.36 -15.03 -21.72
N TYR A 313 -29.60 -16.32 -21.95
CA TYR A 313 -29.73 -17.30 -20.88
C TYR A 313 -28.39 -17.48 -20.18
N PRO A 314 -28.36 -17.47 -18.83
CA PRO A 314 -27.13 -17.69 -18.07
C PRO A 314 -26.51 -19.04 -18.41
N GLN A 315 -25.23 -19.07 -18.78
CA GLN A 315 -24.51 -20.25 -19.20
C GLN A 315 -23.20 -20.41 -18.45
N ALA A 316 -22.96 -21.62 -17.95
CA ALA A 316 -21.76 -21.93 -17.16
C ALA A 316 -20.47 -21.91 -17.99
N ASP A 317 -20.55 -22.25 -19.28
CA ASP A 317 -19.39 -22.34 -20.17
C ASP A 317 -18.98 -21.00 -20.81
N THR A 318 -19.80 -19.96 -20.72
CA THR A 318 -19.52 -18.65 -21.32
C THR A 318 -18.69 -17.73 -20.41
N GLY A 319 -18.29 -18.22 -19.26
CA GLY A 319 -17.36 -17.53 -18.38
C GLY A 319 -17.90 -17.21 -16.99
N TRP A 320 -17.01 -16.87 -16.12
CA TRP A 320 -17.25 -16.61 -14.71
C TRP A 320 -18.25 -15.49 -14.42
N GLN A 321 -18.48 -14.60 -15.34
CA GLN A 321 -19.49 -13.55 -15.23
C GLN A 321 -20.90 -14.09 -14.94
N HIS A 322 -21.20 -15.33 -15.31
CA HIS A 322 -22.51 -15.94 -15.06
C HIS A 322 -22.59 -16.65 -13.71
N ILE A 323 -21.46 -17.07 -13.16
CA ILE A 323 -21.41 -17.72 -11.84
C ILE A 323 -21.68 -16.71 -10.72
N THR A 324 -21.25 -15.47 -10.90
CA THR A 324 -21.41 -14.42 -9.89
C THR A 324 -22.70 -13.61 -10.02
N TRP A 325 -23.51 -13.89 -11.04
CA TRP A 325 -24.81 -13.26 -11.19
C TRP A 325 -25.82 -13.83 -10.14
N PRO A 326 -26.75 -13.08 -9.55
CA PRO A 326 -27.11 -11.68 -9.84
C PRO A 326 -26.23 -10.62 -9.17
N PHE A 327 -25.23 -11.01 -8.41
CA PHE A 327 -24.30 -10.10 -7.73
C PHE A 327 -23.19 -9.66 -8.69
N LEU A 328 -23.41 -9.81 -9.99
CA LEU A 328 -22.48 -9.42 -11.03
C LEU A 328 -22.23 -7.94 -11.00
N SER A 329 -21.17 -7.60 -10.33
CA SER A 329 -20.45 -6.36 -10.57
C SER A 329 -19.18 -6.69 -11.37
N GLN A 330 -18.57 -5.69 -11.97
CA GLN A 330 -17.23 -5.84 -12.56
C GLN A 330 -16.23 -6.36 -11.54
N THR A 331 -16.39 -5.99 -10.26
CA THR A 331 -15.55 -6.44 -9.15
C THR A 331 -15.67 -7.93 -8.88
N ASN A 332 -16.86 -8.51 -8.93
CA ASN A 332 -17.03 -9.96 -8.73
C ASN A 332 -16.42 -10.77 -9.88
N ALA A 333 -16.63 -10.36 -11.13
CA ALA A 333 -16.00 -11.02 -12.27
C ALA A 333 -14.47 -10.96 -12.21
N GLN A 334 -13.92 -9.87 -11.70
CA GLN A 334 -12.48 -9.71 -11.53
C GLN A 334 -11.94 -10.51 -10.35
N SER A 335 -12.69 -10.62 -9.26
CA SER A 335 -12.35 -11.49 -8.13
C SER A 335 -12.27 -12.95 -8.57
N ALA A 336 -13.22 -13.41 -9.40
CA ALA A 336 -13.21 -14.74 -9.99
C ALA A 336 -11.99 -14.96 -10.91
N TYR A 337 -11.68 -13.99 -11.78
CA TYR A 337 -10.49 -14.04 -12.64
C TYR A 337 -9.21 -14.14 -11.84
N TRP A 338 -9.06 -13.30 -10.81
CA TRP A 338 -7.91 -13.34 -9.92
C TRP A 338 -7.80 -14.67 -9.18
N PHE A 339 -8.90 -15.18 -8.62
CA PHE A 339 -8.94 -16.46 -7.92
C PHE A 339 -8.47 -17.61 -8.80
N ILE A 340 -8.99 -17.70 -10.03
CA ILE A 340 -8.61 -18.75 -11.00
C ILE A 340 -7.12 -18.69 -11.33
N ASN A 341 -6.58 -17.50 -11.58
CA ASN A 341 -5.16 -17.33 -11.90
C ASN A 341 -4.27 -17.62 -10.69
N SER A 342 -4.68 -17.27 -9.49
CA SER A 342 -3.97 -17.63 -8.26
C SER A 342 -3.91 -19.14 -8.08
N MET A 343 -5.02 -19.85 -8.30
CA MET A 343 -5.06 -21.32 -8.24
C MET A 343 -4.20 -21.96 -9.32
N LYS A 344 -4.14 -21.37 -10.51
CA LYS A 344 -3.26 -21.86 -11.59
C LYS A 344 -1.77 -21.78 -11.20
N GLU A 345 -1.36 -20.71 -10.53
CA GLU A 345 0.03 -20.50 -10.10
C GLU A 345 0.37 -21.30 -8.83
N LEU A 346 -0.50 -21.27 -7.84
CA LEU A 346 -0.27 -21.93 -6.55
C LEU A 346 -0.53 -23.44 -6.59
N GLY A 347 -1.48 -23.87 -7.40
CA GLY A 347 -2.01 -25.22 -7.37
C GLY A 347 -3.16 -25.38 -6.39
N THR A 348 -3.37 -26.58 -5.86
CA THR A 348 -4.43 -26.91 -4.92
C THR A 348 -3.95 -26.82 -3.47
N LYS A 349 -4.83 -26.41 -2.56
CA LYS A 349 -4.58 -26.46 -1.12
C LYS A 349 -4.24 -27.90 -0.72
N THR A 350 -3.33 -28.09 0.21
CA THR A 350 -2.87 -29.43 0.63
C THR A 350 -2.71 -29.50 2.14
N THR A 351 -2.89 -30.72 2.68
CA THR A 351 -2.60 -31.10 4.08
C THR A 351 -1.25 -31.82 4.24
N ASP A 352 -0.53 -32.05 3.14
CA ASP A 352 0.82 -32.65 3.18
C ASP A 352 1.77 -31.85 4.09
N ILE A 353 1.63 -30.53 4.07
CA ILE A 353 2.34 -29.60 4.91
C ILE A 353 1.33 -28.65 5.54
N VAL A 354 1.31 -28.61 6.85
CA VAL A 354 0.42 -27.76 7.66
C VAL A 354 1.25 -26.69 8.35
N ALA A 355 0.81 -25.44 8.26
CA ALA A 355 1.40 -24.32 8.97
C ALA A 355 0.74 -24.14 10.34
N THR A 356 1.53 -23.82 11.37
CA THR A 356 1.07 -23.51 12.73
C THR A 356 1.81 -22.29 13.27
N GLY A 357 1.12 -21.42 14.02
CA GLY A 357 1.68 -20.21 14.60
C GLY A 357 0.65 -19.08 14.63
N ASP A 358 1.07 -17.89 15.02
CA ASP A 358 0.21 -16.71 15.19
C ASP A 358 0.09 -15.89 13.89
N CYS A 359 -0.03 -16.57 12.76
CA CYS A 359 -0.24 -15.96 11.43
C CYS A 359 -1.33 -16.75 10.71
N SER A 360 -2.07 -16.09 9.83
CA SER A 360 -2.90 -16.79 8.87
C SER A 360 -2.01 -17.41 7.79
N ALA A 361 -2.12 -18.72 7.56
CA ALA A 361 -1.26 -19.42 6.61
C ALA A 361 -1.98 -20.56 5.91
N ALA A 362 -1.67 -20.73 4.62
CA ALA A 362 -2.10 -21.88 3.82
C ALA A 362 -0.94 -22.43 3.00
N VAL A 363 -0.97 -23.72 2.69
CA VAL A 363 0.02 -24.36 1.83
C VAL A 363 -0.68 -24.98 0.62
N TYR A 364 -0.10 -24.74 -0.55
CA TYR A 364 -0.61 -25.20 -1.84
C TYR A 364 0.43 -26.12 -2.51
N TYR A 365 -0.05 -27.08 -3.27
CA TYR A 365 0.77 -27.95 -4.09
C TYR A 365 0.41 -27.81 -5.56
N ASN A 366 1.36 -27.40 -6.36
CA ASN A 366 1.20 -27.32 -7.82
C ASN A 366 1.80 -28.57 -8.48
N LYS A 367 0.95 -29.47 -8.95
CA LYS A 367 1.35 -30.73 -9.58
C LYS A 367 2.15 -30.55 -10.88
N ASN A 368 1.94 -29.43 -11.59
CA ASN A 368 2.62 -29.16 -12.86
C ASN A 368 4.08 -28.75 -12.65
N THR A 369 4.38 -28.05 -11.56
CA THR A 369 5.73 -27.59 -11.20
C THR A 369 6.36 -28.43 -10.12
N ASN A 370 5.61 -29.34 -9.49
CA ASN A 370 6.01 -30.17 -8.34
C ASN A 370 6.52 -29.32 -7.17
N LYS A 371 5.86 -28.21 -6.88
CA LYS A 371 6.25 -27.27 -5.83
C LYS A 371 5.17 -27.12 -4.76
N TYR A 372 5.62 -26.98 -3.51
CA TYR A 372 4.80 -26.54 -2.39
C TYR A 372 5.05 -25.06 -2.15
N THR A 373 3.98 -24.28 -2.11
CA THR A 373 4.04 -22.85 -1.85
C THR A 373 3.20 -22.52 -0.61
N ALA A 374 3.81 -21.88 0.38
CA ALA A 374 3.10 -21.30 1.51
C ALA A 374 2.72 -19.86 1.20
N THR A 375 1.50 -19.48 1.54
CA THR A 375 1.05 -18.08 1.65
C THR A 375 0.84 -17.78 3.12
N VAL A 376 1.41 -16.69 3.61
CA VAL A 376 1.36 -16.32 5.04
C VAL A 376 1.02 -14.86 5.17
N TRP A 377 0.02 -14.54 5.98
CA TRP A 377 -0.33 -13.19 6.37
C TRP A 377 -0.09 -12.96 7.87
N ASN A 378 0.77 -12.00 8.18
CA ASN A 378 1.01 -11.49 9.52
C ASN A 378 0.43 -10.08 9.63
N PRO A 379 -0.77 -9.90 10.16
CA PRO A 379 -1.39 -8.57 10.28
C PRO A 379 -0.82 -7.73 11.41
N THR A 380 -0.01 -8.29 12.30
CA THR A 380 0.46 -7.64 13.53
C THR A 380 1.64 -6.70 13.31
N ASN A 381 1.88 -5.80 14.26
CA ASN A 381 3.04 -4.89 14.28
C ASN A 381 4.36 -5.58 14.68
N ALA A 382 4.37 -6.88 14.94
CA ALA A 382 5.55 -7.62 15.36
C ALA A 382 5.92 -8.71 14.35
N THR A 383 7.21 -9.02 14.27
CA THR A 383 7.69 -10.19 13.53
C THR A 383 7.16 -11.47 14.17
N LYS A 384 6.67 -12.41 13.36
CA LYS A 384 6.09 -13.67 13.79
C LYS A 384 6.83 -14.88 13.22
N LYS A 385 6.79 -15.99 13.94
CA LYS A 385 7.37 -17.26 13.49
C LYS A 385 6.29 -18.29 13.20
N VAL A 386 6.31 -18.83 11.98
CA VAL A 386 5.41 -19.89 11.53
C VAL A 386 6.18 -21.20 11.47
N THR A 387 5.58 -22.27 11.97
CA THR A 387 6.15 -23.62 11.96
C THR A 387 5.37 -24.48 10.98
N PHE A 388 6.08 -25.19 10.12
CA PHE A 388 5.52 -26.10 9.12
C PHE A 388 5.75 -27.55 9.57
N LYS A 389 4.68 -28.34 9.53
CA LYS A 389 4.67 -29.74 9.95
C LYS A 389 4.07 -30.61 8.85
N ASN A 390 4.48 -31.89 8.81
CA ASN A 390 3.78 -32.88 7.98
C ASN A 390 2.50 -33.38 8.67
N ALA A 391 1.71 -34.22 7.97
CA ALA A 391 0.48 -34.79 8.48
C ALA A 391 0.65 -35.59 9.80
N ASN A 392 1.85 -36.08 10.08
CA ASN A 392 2.18 -36.81 11.33
C ASN A 392 2.63 -35.86 12.46
N GLY A 393 2.53 -34.55 12.28
CA GLY A 393 2.95 -33.55 13.28
C GLY A 393 4.46 -33.30 13.38
N THR A 394 5.28 -33.94 12.51
CA THR A 394 6.73 -33.74 12.50
C THR A 394 7.07 -32.38 11.90
N THR A 395 7.81 -31.55 12.61
CA THR A 395 8.29 -30.27 12.10
C THR A 395 9.19 -30.44 10.89
N LEU A 396 8.82 -29.81 9.79
CA LEU A 396 9.59 -29.77 8.54
C LEU A 396 10.50 -28.54 8.51
N GLY A 397 10.00 -27.41 8.94
CA GLY A 397 10.76 -26.16 8.96
C GLY A 397 10.04 -25.01 9.65
N THR A 398 10.66 -23.84 9.57
CA THR A 398 10.09 -22.59 10.11
C THR A 398 10.27 -21.45 9.12
N ALA A 399 9.40 -20.44 9.25
CA ALA A 399 9.58 -19.16 8.55
C ALA A 399 9.39 -18.00 9.52
N THR A 400 10.23 -16.98 9.39
CA THR A 400 10.11 -15.72 10.15
C THR A 400 9.55 -14.64 9.23
N ILE A 401 8.37 -14.13 9.59
CA ILE A 401 7.57 -13.21 8.77
C ILE A 401 7.58 -11.83 9.42
N GLY A 402 7.90 -10.80 8.65
CA GLY A 402 7.90 -9.41 9.11
C GLY A 402 6.52 -8.93 9.54
N ALA A 403 6.48 -7.80 10.23
CA ALA A 403 5.24 -7.12 10.62
C ALA A 403 4.43 -6.69 9.39
N LYS A 404 3.11 -6.78 9.47
CA LYS A 404 2.15 -6.36 8.41
C LYS A 404 2.48 -6.95 7.03
N ALA A 405 3.02 -8.17 6.98
CA ALA A 405 3.47 -8.81 5.76
C ALA A 405 2.50 -9.87 5.26
N LEU A 406 2.20 -9.82 3.96
CA LEU A 406 1.59 -10.89 3.19
C LEU A 406 2.63 -11.40 2.21
N VAL A 407 3.02 -12.67 2.34
CA VAL A 407 4.13 -13.25 1.57
C VAL A 407 3.78 -14.63 1.03
N SER A 408 4.39 -14.97 -0.11
CA SER A 408 4.36 -16.32 -0.67
C SER A 408 5.78 -16.80 -0.89
N PHE A 409 6.06 -18.06 -0.53
CA PHE A 409 7.39 -18.65 -0.66
C PHE A 409 7.33 -20.18 -0.76
N GLU A 410 8.37 -20.77 -1.33
CA GLU A 410 8.48 -22.20 -1.48
C GLU A 410 8.80 -22.88 -0.14
N VAL A 411 8.09 -23.96 0.19
CA VAL A 411 8.32 -24.81 1.37
C VAL A 411 8.58 -26.24 0.93
N TYR A 412 9.15 -27.07 1.81
CA TYR A 412 9.68 -28.37 1.41
C TYR A 412 9.17 -29.47 2.32
N LYS A 413 8.72 -30.56 1.70
CA LYS A 413 8.22 -31.78 2.37
C LYS A 413 9.34 -32.72 2.83
N ASP A 414 10.45 -32.74 2.10
CA ASP A 414 11.53 -33.75 2.16
C ASP A 414 12.89 -33.20 2.60
N LYS A 415 13.02 -31.91 2.85
CA LYS A 415 14.20 -31.28 3.45
C LYS A 415 13.82 -30.27 4.53
N LYS A 416 14.67 -30.14 5.52
CA LYS A 416 14.50 -29.12 6.56
C LYS A 416 14.76 -27.73 5.99
N PHE A 417 14.03 -26.73 6.51
CA PHE A 417 14.22 -25.32 6.18
C PHE A 417 14.00 -24.41 7.38
N ASP A 418 14.69 -23.29 7.35
CA ASP A 418 14.48 -22.16 8.26
C ASP A 418 14.66 -20.89 7.42
N ILE A 419 13.58 -20.22 7.11
CA ILE A 419 13.54 -19.14 6.14
C ILE A 419 13.16 -17.85 6.87
N THR A 420 13.83 -16.76 6.54
CA THR A 420 13.54 -15.44 7.12
C THR A 420 13.18 -14.47 6.00
N GLN A 421 12.24 -13.58 6.23
CA GLN A 421 11.93 -12.51 5.28
C GLN A 421 13.04 -11.46 5.32
N ALA A 422 13.52 -11.05 4.16
CA ALA A 422 14.46 -9.94 4.05
C ALA A 422 13.78 -8.64 4.54
N GLN A 423 14.58 -7.76 5.14
CA GLN A 423 14.08 -6.48 5.63
C GLN A 423 13.72 -5.55 4.47
N THR A 424 12.63 -4.82 4.63
CA THR A 424 12.17 -3.83 3.64
C THR A 424 13.29 -2.80 3.41
N PRO A 425 13.63 -2.49 2.14
CA PRO A 425 14.61 -1.45 1.86
C PRO A 425 14.17 -0.09 2.40
N GLU A 426 15.13 0.70 2.84
CA GLU A 426 14.92 2.09 3.20
C GLU A 426 15.24 2.99 2.00
N ILE A 427 14.30 3.86 1.62
CA ILE A 427 14.46 4.89 0.59
C ILE A 427 14.73 6.22 1.30
N SER A 428 15.90 6.84 1.03
CA SER A 428 16.38 8.01 1.77
C SER A 428 15.55 9.28 1.59
N VAL A 429 14.77 9.37 0.52
CA VAL A 429 13.91 10.52 0.23
C VAL A 429 12.46 10.09 0.43
N PRO A 430 11.75 10.61 1.44
CA PRO A 430 10.36 10.26 1.68
C PRO A 430 9.42 10.80 0.59
N THR A 431 8.20 10.25 0.54
CA THR A 431 7.13 10.80 -0.30
C THR A 431 6.90 12.26 0.02
N GLY A 432 6.87 13.11 -1.02
CA GLY A 432 6.70 14.55 -0.84
C GLY A 432 6.98 15.36 -2.08
N THR A 433 6.79 16.69 -1.96
CA THR A 433 7.04 17.66 -3.02
C THR A 433 8.31 18.43 -2.73
N TYR A 434 9.19 18.54 -3.72
CA TYR A 434 10.53 19.11 -3.61
C TYR A 434 10.76 20.14 -4.73
N ASP A 435 11.50 21.18 -4.43
CA ASP A 435 11.78 22.25 -5.41
C ASP A 435 12.95 21.94 -6.34
N ASP A 436 13.80 20.97 -5.97
CA ASP A 436 15.01 20.61 -6.73
C ASP A 436 15.16 19.09 -6.86
N THR A 437 16.06 18.66 -7.77
CA THR A 437 16.44 17.25 -7.96
C THR A 437 16.76 16.59 -6.62
N GLN A 438 16.10 15.46 -6.33
CA GLN A 438 16.38 14.63 -5.18
C GLN A 438 17.38 13.52 -5.54
N TYR A 439 18.24 13.19 -4.60
CA TYR A 439 19.27 12.15 -4.74
C TYR A 439 18.92 10.98 -3.82
N VAL A 440 18.32 9.95 -4.39
CA VAL A 440 17.78 8.82 -3.65
C VAL A 440 18.85 7.77 -3.42
N GLU A 441 19.10 7.46 -2.15
CA GLU A 441 19.82 6.27 -1.72
C GLU A 441 18.82 5.19 -1.30
N ILE A 442 19.14 3.91 -1.58
CA ILE A 442 18.34 2.78 -1.14
C ILE A 442 19.26 1.84 -0.34
N LYS A 443 18.84 1.48 0.86
CA LYS A 443 19.61 0.60 1.76
C LYS A 443 18.75 -0.58 2.22
N SER A 444 19.39 -1.73 2.45
CA SER A 444 18.76 -2.87 3.12
C SER A 444 19.62 -3.28 4.30
N SER A 445 18.98 -3.52 5.45
CA SER A 445 19.65 -4.08 6.63
C SER A 445 19.86 -5.60 6.52
N THR A 446 19.30 -6.27 5.51
CA THR A 446 19.61 -7.67 5.22
C THR A 446 20.96 -7.75 4.53
N GLU A 447 21.98 -8.13 5.26
CA GLU A 447 23.36 -8.25 4.77
C GLU A 447 23.43 -9.18 3.55
N GLY A 448 24.07 -8.72 2.47
CA GLY A 448 24.22 -9.48 1.22
C GLY A 448 22.96 -9.61 0.38
N ALA A 449 21.91 -8.85 0.68
CA ALA A 449 20.74 -8.77 -0.18
C ALA A 449 21.01 -7.91 -1.42
N THR A 450 20.52 -8.34 -2.56
CA THR A 450 20.47 -7.54 -3.79
C THR A 450 19.20 -6.69 -3.77
N ILE A 451 19.34 -5.38 -3.97
CA ILE A 451 18.20 -4.46 -4.05
C ILE A 451 17.83 -4.28 -5.52
N TYR A 452 16.58 -4.57 -5.86
CA TYR A 452 16.00 -4.27 -7.18
C TYR A 452 15.05 -3.09 -7.06
N TYR A 453 15.05 -2.20 -8.05
CA TYR A 453 14.24 -0.99 -8.00
C TYR A 453 13.65 -0.59 -9.35
N THR A 454 12.61 0.24 -9.31
CA THR A 454 11.98 0.96 -10.43
C THR A 454 11.83 2.44 -10.08
N THR A 455 11.65 3.31 -11.08
CA THR A 455 11.42 4.75 -10.89
C THR A 455 10.13 5.25 -11.55
N ASP A 456 9.40 4.36 -12.18
CA ASP A 456 8.16 4.60 -12.92
C ASP A 456 6.91 4.15 -12.16
N GLY A 457 7.05 3.77 -10.89
CA GLY A 457 5.97 3.28 -10.04
C GLY A 457 5.57 1.83 -10.30
N THR A 458 6.17 1.14 -11.27
CA THR A 458 5.93 -0.30 -11.47
C THR A 458 6.51 -1.13 -10.32
N ARG A 459 5.94 -2.31 -10.08
CA ARG A 459 6.47 -3.23 -9.06
C ARG A 459 7.84 -3.76 -9.47
N PRO A 460 8.90 -3.60 -8.65
CA PRO A 460 10.20 -4.19 -8.93
C PRO A 460 10.14 -5.71 -8.82
N THR A 461 10.88 -6.38 -9.71
CA THR A 461 11.09 -7.83 -9.75
C THR A 461 12.59 -8.12 -9.86
N THR A 462 12.99 -9.36 -9.81
CA THR A 462 14.39 -9.78 -10.03
C THR A 462 14.89 -9.48 -11.45
N SER A 463 14.01 -9.07 -12.37
CA SER A 463 14.36 -8.57 -13.71
C SER A 463 14.49 -7.05 -13.77
N SER A 464 14.17 -6.34 -12.71
CA SER A 464 14.31 -4.89 -12.61
C SER A 464 15.76 -4.48 -12.43
N LYS A 465 16.05 -3.16 -12.48
CA LYS A 465 17.40 -2.64 -12.27
C LYS A 465 17.91 -3.01 -10.88
N VAL A 466 19.14 -3.45 -10.81
CA VAL A 466 19.87 -3.62 -9.55
C VAL A 466 20.35 -2.26 -9.07
N TYR A 467 20.16 -1.98 -7.79
CA TYR A 467 20.66 -0.75 -7.19
C TYR A 467 22.17 -0.82 -7.00
N ASP A 468 22.88 0.09 -7.64
CA ASP A 468 24.35 0.21 -7.65
C ASP A 468 24.84 1.61 -7.25
N GLY A 469 23.95 2.51 -6.83
CA GLY A 469 24.30 3.85 -6.39
C GLY A 469 23.16 4.86 -6.46
N ILE A 470 23.47 6.10 -6.12
CA ILE A 470 22.50 7.19 -5.97
C ILE A 470 21.67 7.39 -7.25
N ILE A 471 20.34 7.45 -7.09
CA ILE A 471 19.38 7.69 -8.16
C ILE A 471 19.00 9.19 -8.16
N PRO A 472 19.34 9.96 -9.20
CA PRO A 472 18.85 11.33 -9.33
C PRO A 472 17.38 11.32 -9.79
N VAL A 473 16.51 12.00 -9.05
CA VAL A 473 15.11 12.22 -9.39
C VAL A 473 14.91 13.70 -9.68
N SER A 474 14.87 14.06 -10.94
CA SER A 474 14.74 15.45 -11.42
C SER A 474 13.35 15.81 -11.95
N SER A 475 12.45 14.85 -11.99
CA SER A 475 11.03 15.00 -12.33
C SER A 475 10.20 14.10 -11.44
N THR A 476 8.89 14.35 -11.34
CA THR A 476 7.99 13.50 -10.56
C THR A 476 8.18 12.03 -10.91
N SER A 477 8.46 11.21 -9.92
CA SER A 477 8.78 9.79 -10.04
C SER A 477 8.36 9.04 -8.79
N THR A 478 7.85 7.82 -8.96
CA THR A 478 7.62 6.91 -7.84
C THR A 478 8.71 5.84 -7.83
N VAL A 479 9.59 5.94 -6.84
CA VAL A 479 10.66 4.96 -6.62
C VAL A 479 10.12 3.83 -5.78
N LYS A 480 10.23 2.58 -6.29
CA LYS A 480 9.88 1.36 -5.57
C LYS A 480 11.09 0.43 -5.48
N ALA A 481 11.24 -0.28 -4.36
CA ALA A 481 12.39 -1.18 -4.16
C ALA A 481 12.03 -2.41 -3.34
N ILE A 482 12.68 -3.54 -3.68
CA ILE A 482 12.66 -4.79 -2.91
C ILE A 482 14.08 -5.29 -2.65
N ALA A 483 14.27 -6.00 -1.54
CA ALA A 483 15.50 -6.71 -1.21
C ALA A 483 15.31 -8.22 -1.42
N VAL A 484 16.21 -8.83 -2.16
CA VAL A 484 16.18 -10.26 -2.49
C VAL A 484 17.50 -10.89 -2.07
N LYS A 485 17.43 -12.03 -1.39
CA LYS A 485 18.60 -12.81 -0.98
C LYS A 485 18.28 -14.30 -1.05
N ASP A 486 19.21 -15.08 -1.55
CA ASP A 486 19.06 -16.53 -1.63
C ASP A 486 18.80 -17.14 -0.25
N GLY A 487 17.80 -18.00 -0.16
CA GLY A 487 17.36 -18.63 1.09
C GLY A 487 16.52 -17.73 2.01
N TYR A 488 16.15 -16.54 1.54
CA TYR A 488 15.24 -15.62 2.23
C TYR A 488 13.93 -15.45 1.46
N ILE A 489 12.86 -15.10 2.16
CA ILE A 489 11.66 -14.57 1.55
C ILE A 489 11.98 -13.15 1.08
N THR A 490 11.54 -12.78 -0.11
CA THR A 490 11.68 -11.40 -0.61
C THR A 490 11.10 -10.41 0.39
N SER A 491 11.74 -9.27 0.56
CA SER A 491 11.25 -8.22 1.46
C SER A 491 9.86 -7.70 1.06
N ALA A 492 9.18 -7.03 1.98
CA ALA A 492 8.13 -6.11 1.61
C ALA A 492 8.72 -5.01 0.70
N MET A 493 7.86 -4.39 -0.10
CA MET A 493 8.25 -3.35 -1.05
C MET A 493 8.30 -1.99 -0.36
N ALA A 494 9.41 -1.28 -0.51
CA ALA A 494 9.51 0.14 -0.19
C ALA A 494 8.96 0.97 -1.36
N SER A 495 8.29 2.07 -1.07
CA SER A 495 7.77 3.01 -2.08
C SER A 495 7.96 4.45 -1.62
N SER A 496 8.33 5.33 -2.53
CA SER A 496 8.38 6.77 -2.31
C SER A 496 8.00 7.53 -3.58
N THR A 497 6.95 8.33 -3.51
CA THR A 497 6.52 9.23 -4.60
C THR A 497 7.16 10.60 -4.38
N ILE A 498 8.11 10.94 -5.25
CA ILE A 498 8.90 12.17 -5.18
C ILE A 498 8.39 13.09 -6.28
N THR A 499 7.64 14.13 -5.89
CA THR A 499 7.19 15.17 -6.80
C THR A 499 8.23 16.27 -6.84
N VAL A 500 8.84 16.53 -8.00
CA VAL A 500 9.76 17.62 -8.18
C VAL A 500 9.04 18.77 -8.85
N ASN A 501 8.86 19.88 -8.12
CA ASN A 501 8.28 21.09 -8.68
C ASN A 501 9.10 21.56 -9.87
N GLY A 502 8.53 21.45 -11.07
CA GLY A 502 9.11 22.08 -12.23
C GLY A 502 9.09 23.60 -12.01
N ALA A 503 10.18 24.30 -12.38
CA ALA A 503 10.05 25.73 -12.61
C ALA A 503 8.81 25.94 -13.49
N GLU A 504 7.95 26.91 -13.12
CA GLU A 504 6.81 27.28 -13.96
C GLU A 504 7.31 27.39 -15.41
N VAL A 505 6.78 26.54 -16.28
CA VAL A 505 6.98 26.74 -17.70
C VAL A 505 6.23 28.03 -17.99
N SER A 506 6.93 29.17 -18.00
CA SER A 506 6.32 30.42 -18.39
C SER A 506 5.53 30.13 -19.67
N LYS A 507 4.28 30.65 -19.77
CA LYS A 507 3.42 30.42 -20.95
C LYS A 507 4.27 30.60 -22.22
N ASN A 508 4.79 29.47 -22.75
CA ASN A 508 5.46 29.46 -24.04
C ASN A 508 4.37 29.76 -25.08
N THR A 509 4.72 30.56 -26.08
CA THR A 509 3.83 30.86 -27.20
C THR A 509 3.52 29.56 -27.93
N ASN A 510 2.25 29.24 -28.13
CA ASN A 510 1.83 28.14 -29.00
C ASN A 510 2.29 28.45 -30.44
N ILE A 511 3.31 27.74 -30.93
CA ILE A 511 3.89 27.95 -32.28
C ILE A 511 3.07 27.26 -33.39
N ALA A 512 2.05 26.45 -33.01
CA ALA A 512 1.11 25.84 -33.96
C ALA A 512 -0.01 26.79 -34.38
N LEU A 513 -0.26 27.86 -33.63
CA LEU A 513 -1.37 28.78 -33.87
C LEU A 513 -1.37 29.34 -35.30
N GLY A 514 -2.50 29.18 -36.01
CA GLY A 514 -2.65 29.66 -37.41
C GLY A 514 -1.77 28.95 -38.45
N LYS A 515 -1.19 27.79 -38.12
CA LYS A 515 -0.37 27.01 -39.02
C LYS A 515 -1.19 26.13 -39.95
N ASN A 516 -0.56 25.66 -41.04
CA ASN A 516 -1.23 24.79 -41.99
C ASN A 516 -1.40 23.37 -41.40
N VAL A 517 -2.64 22.87 -41.41
CA VAL A 517 -2.98 21.54 -40.94
C VAL A 517 -3.52 20.69 -42.05
N THR A 518 -3.03 19.48 -42.19
CA THR A 518 -3.57 18.43 -43.05
C THR A 518 -4.10 17.29 -42.21
N VAL A 519 -5.22 16.72 -42.58
CA VAL A 519 -5.90 15.64 -41.84
C VAL A 519 -6.16 14.44 -42.75
N SER A 520 -6.26 13.25 -42.17
CA SER A 520 -6.64 12.04 -42.88
C SER A 520 -8.08 12.12 -43.41
N SER A 521 -8.95 12.71 -42.60
CA SER A 521 -10.37 12.93 -42.93
C SER A 521 -10.98 14.02 -42.05
N SER A 522 -12.15 14.49 -42.41
CA SER A 522 -13.05 15.28 -41.56
C SER A 522 -14.48 14.73 -41.71
N GLU A 523 -15.18 14.60 -40.61
CA GLU A 523 -16.56 14.16 -40.55
C GLU A 523 -17.48 14.99 -41.51
N ASN A 524 -17.23 16.28 -41.54
CA ASN A 524 -17.88 17.21 -42.47
C ASN A 524 -17.03 18.49 -42.60
N PRO A 525 -17.30 19.39 -43.58
CA PRO A 525 -16.50 20.60 -43.81
C PRO A 525 -16.46 21.60 -42.66
N SER A 526 -17.42 21.57 -41.73
CA SER A 526 -17.47 22.51 -40.59
C SER A 526 -16.52 22.12 -39.44
N VAL A 527 -16.04 20.88 -39.44
CA VAL A 527 -15.11 20.31 -38.41
C VAL A 527 -13.75 19.95 -39.06
N SER A 528 -13.26 20.84 -39.85
CA SER A 528 -11.99 20.70 -40.64
C SER A 528 -10.74 20.86 -39.77
N GLY A 529 -9.58 20.42 -40.26
CA GLY A 529 -8.31 20.40 -39.55
C GLY A 529 -7.75 21.76 -39.10
N ASP A 530 -8.12 22.86 -39.80
CA ASP A 530 -7.75 24.23 -39.42
C ASP A 530 -8.30 24.64 -38.05
N LYS A 531 -9.38 24.00 -37.62
CA LYS A 531 -9.98 24.19 -36.26
C LYS A 531 -9.10 23.75 -35.11
N LEU A 532 -8.10 22.95 -35.36
CA LEU A 532 -7.14 22.50 -34.33
C LEU A 532 -6.18 23.60 -33.87
N VAL A 533 -6.06 24.72 -34.63
CA VAL A 533 -5.00 25.74 -34.38
C VAL A 533 -5.53 27.16 -34.59
N ASP A 534 -6.87 27.39 -34.51
CA ASP A 534 -7.50 28.69 -34.70
C ASP A 534 -7.69 29.50 -33.42
N ASN A 535 -7.37 28.92 -32.24
CA ASN A 535 -7.48 29.50 -30.91
C ASN A 535 -8.93 29.83 -30.52
N ASP A 536 -9.87 29.08 -31.05
CA ASP A 536 -11.30 29.19 -30.73
C ASP A 536 -11.82 27.87 -30.13
N GLY A 537 -11.80 27.77 -28.83
CA GLY A 537 -12.29 26.60 -28.08
C GLY A 537 -13.76 26.25 -28.26
N THR A 538 -14.46 26.93 -29.20
CA THR A 538 -15.84 26.58 -29.62
C THR A 538 -15.90 25.91 -30.97
N THR A 539 -14.79 25.82 -31.68
CA THR A 539 -14.64 25.08 -32.95
C THR A 539 -13.78 23.85 -32.73
N ARG A 540 -13.93 22.82 -33.57
CA ARG A 540 -13.19 21.57 -33.41
C ARG A 540 -12.92 20.88 -34.75
N TRP A 541 -11.92 20.04 -34.77
CA TRP A 541 -11.75 18.99 -35.75
C TRP A 541 -12.44 17.72 -35.28
N SER A 542 -13.15 17.04 -36.22
CA SER A 542 -13.65 15.69 -36.01
C SER A 542 -13.33 14.82 -37.20
N SER A 543 -12.71 13.65 -36.96
CA SER A 543 -12.37 12.70 -38.03
C SER A 543 -13.58 11.84 -38.45
N GLU A 544 -13.43 11.08 -39.54
CA GLU A 544 -14.28 9.93 -39.82
C GLU A 544 -14.17 8.86 -38.73
N PHE A 545 -15.14 7.94 -38.69
CA PHE A 545 -15.33 7.00 -37.57
C PHE A 545 -14.49 5.73 -37.70
N THR A 546 -13.17 5.90 -37.91
CA THR A 546 -12.18 4.80 -37.93
C THR A 546 -11.02 5.12 -37.00
N ASP A 547 -10.30 4.08 -36.54
CA ASP A 547 -9.23 4.21 -35.56
C ASP A 547 -7.95 4.80 -36.16
N ASP A 548 -7.67 4.56 -37.45
CA ASP A 548 -6.44 4.98 -38.15
C ASP A 548 -6.57 6.39 -38.74
N GLN A 549 -6.81 7.38 -37.88
CA GLN A 549 -6.95 8.77 -38.28
C GLN A 549 -5.77 9.60 -37.74
N TRP A 550 -5.40 10.66 -38.47
CA TRP A 550 -4.28 11.52 -38.13
C TRP A 550 -4.51 12.97 -38.54
N PHE A 551 -3.76 13.85 -37.92
CA PHE A 551 -3.51 15.20 -38.43
C PHE A 551 -2.00 15.51 -38.42
N ASN A 552 -1.59 16.40 -39.35
CA ASN A 552 -0.24 16.94 -39.40
C ASN A 552 -0.28 18.46 -39.34
N ILE A 553 0.55 19.05 -38.51
CA ILE A 553 0.76 20.50 -38.43
C ILE A 553 2.11 20.83 -39.05
N ASP A 554 2.14 21.68 -40.10
CA ASP A 554 3.39 22.27 -40.63
C ASP A 554 3.70 23.56 -39.90
N LEU A 555 4.67 23.57 -39.02
CA LEU A 555 5.14 24.74 -38.26
C LEU A 555 5.71 25.86 -39.11
N GLY A 556 5.95 25.61 -40.41
CA GLY A 556 6.51 26.58 -41.35
C GLY A 556 8.03 26.77 -41.29
N GLY A 557 8.71 26.10 -40.39
CA GLY A 557 10.18 26.14 -40.20
C GLY A 557 10.63 25.06 -39.24
N ASN A 558 11.93 24.87 -39.08
CA ASN A 558 12.51 23.96 -38.12
C ASN A 558 12.53 24.59 -36.71
N TYR A 559 11.91 23.93 -35.76
CA TYR A 559 11.89 24.28 -34.34
C TYR A 559 12.43 23.10 -33.53
N THR A 560 12.94 23.36 -32.34
CA THR A 560 13.18 22.31 -31.35
C THR A 560 12.05 22.35 -30.34
N ILE A 561 11.18 21.35 -30.37
CA ILE A 561 9.97 21.28 -29.51
C ILE A 561 10.13 20.21 -28.45
N ASN A 562 9.38 20.34 -27.35
CA ASN A 562 9.40 19.37 -26.25
C ASN A 562 8.01 19.12 -25.67
N LYS A 563 6.97 19.82 -26.14
CA LYS A 563 5.65 19.72 -25.59
C LYS A 563 4.58 19.87 -26.64
N VAL A 564 3.54 19.03 -26.56
CA VAL A 564 2.28 19.13 -27.28
C VAL A 564 1.14 19.12 -26.28
N THR A 565 0.12 19.95 -26.48
CA THR A 565 -1.14 19.88 -25.73
C THR A 565 -2.25 19.44 -26.65
N LEU A 566 -3.14 18.60 -26.18
CA LEU A 566 -4.35 18.14 -26.85
C LEU A 566 -5.56 18.50 -25.98
N ASP A 567 -6.43 19.35 -26.51
CA ASP A 567 -7.71 19.69 -25.86
C ASP A 567 -8.82 18.88 -26.54
N TRP A 568 -9.22 17.77 -25.86
CA TRP A 568 -10.18 16.83 -26.39
C TRP A 568 -11.62 17.24 -26.12
N GLU A 569 -12.46 17.06 -27.13
CA GLU A 569 -13.90 16.91 -26.95
C GLU A 569 -14.18 15.51 -26.33
N ALA A 570 -15.42 15.10 -26.15
CA ALA A 570 -15.77 13.82 -25.51
C ALA A 570 -15.26 12.57 -26.26
N SER A 571 -15.00 12.68 -27.57
CA SER A 571 -14.54 11.56 -28.43
C SER A 571 -13.03 11.55 -28.60
N TYR A 572 -12.31 11.04 -27.60
CA TYR A 572 -10.86 11.04 -27.55
C TYR A 572 -10.21 9.71 -27.96
N ALA A 573 -8.88 9.68 -28.03
CA ALA A 573 -8.08 8.49 -28.29
C ALA A 573 -7.64 7.82 -26.99
N THR A 574 -7.95 6.52 -26.83
CA THR A 574 -7.36 5.70 -25.75
C THR A 574 -5.98 5.18 -26.11
N ALA A 575 -5.67 5.02 -27.41
CA ALA A 575 -4.32 4.73 -27.88
C ALA A 575 -3.95 5.63 -29.05
N TYR A 576 -2.77 6.27 -28.96
CA TYR A 576 -2.27 7.17 -30.01
C TYR A 576 -0.77 7.41 -29.88
N LYS A 577 -0.19 8.05 -30.92
CA LYS A 577 1.19 8.50 -30.98
C LYS A 577 1.27 9.98 -31.32
N ILE A 578 2.28 10.66 -30.75
CA ILE A 578 2.77 11.95 -31.26
C ILE A 578 4.08 11.67 -32.00
N GLN A 579 4.14 12.18 -33.23
CA GLN A 579 5.28 11.96 -34.11
C GLN A 579 5.79 13.30 -34.64
N THR A 580 7.09 13.36 -34.90
CA THR A 580 7.74 14.55 -35.44
C THR A 580 8.51 14.22 -36.75
N SER A 581 8.63 15.21 -37.61
CA SER A 581 9.35 15.08 -38.86
C SER A 581 10.05 16.40 -39.24
N VAL A 582 11.19 16.33 -39.93
CA VAL A 582 11.87 17.49 -40.52
C VAL A 582 11.50 17.68 -42.01
N ASP A 583 11.08 16.63 -42.69
CA ASP A 583 10.81 16.57 -44.13
C ASP A 583 9.35 16.28 -44.51
N GLY A 584 8.50 15.96 -43.50
CA GLY A 584 7.07 15.58 -43.69
C GLY A 584 6.86 14.16 -44.22
N ASN A 585 7.92 13.38 -44.43
CA ASN A 585 7.87 12.03 -44.99
C ASN A 585 8.39 10.97 -44.03
N SER A 586 9.47 11.29 -43.32
CA SER A 586 10.07 10.38 -42.32
C SER A 586 9.64 10.80 -40.92
N TRP A 587 8.91 9.90 -40.19
CA TRP A 587 8.31 10.22 -38.92
C TRP A 587 9.01 9.50 -37.76
N ASN A 588 9.35 10.26 -36.73
CA ASN A 588 9.91 9.76 -35.48
C ASN A 588 8.83 9.85 -34.37
N THR A 589 8.54 8.74 -33.70
CA THR A 589 7.60 8.73 -32.58
C THR A 589 8.29 9.29 -31.34
N VAL A 590 7.80 10.40 -30.81
CA VAL A 590 8.31 11.06 -29.59
C VAL A 590 7.48 10.75 -28.35
N TYR A 591 6.23 10.29 -28.55
CA TYR A 591 5.34 9.84 -27.48
C TYR A 591 4.36 8.79 -27.99
N SER A 592 4.01 7.82 -27.15
CA SER A 592 2.93 6.86 -27.42
C SER A 592 2.23 6.48 -26.13
N THR A 593 0.92 6.27 -26.19
CA THR A 593 0.10 5.79 -25.07
C THR A 593 -0.93 4.78 -25.52
N THR A 594 -1.33 3.87 -24.62
CA THR A 594 -2.48 2.96 -24.77
C THR A 594 -3.55 3.22 -23.71
N SER A 595 -3.42 4.34 -22.98
CA SER A 595 -4.28 4.73 -21.85
C SER A 595 -4.55 6.24 -21.84
N GLY A 596 -4.82 6.83 -23.01
CA GLY A 596 -5.28 8.23 -23.15
C GLY A 596 -6.55 8.47 -22.36
N LYS A 597 -6.65 9.62 -21.71
CA LYS A 597 -7.75 9.95 -20.78
C LYS A 597 -8.75 10.97 -21.31
N GLY A 598 -8.42 11.65 -22.40
CA GLY A 598 -9.21 12.78 -22.90
C GLY A 598 -9.10 14.04 -22.03
N GLY A 599 -9.93 15.05 -22.30
CA GLY A 599 -9.81 16.34 -21.63
C GLY A 599 -8.55 17.09 -22.06
N ASP A 600 -7.99 17.90 -21.19
CA ASP A 600 -6.73 18.64 -21.44
C ASP A 600 -5.52 17.73 -21.17
N GLU A 601 -4.89 17.23 -22.21
CA GLU A 601 -3.67 16.43 -22.10
C GLU A 601 -2.44 17.29 -22.40
N GLU A 602 -1.48 17.31 -21.47
CA GLU A 602 -0.15 17.89 -21.67
C GLU A 602 0.88 16.76 -21.88
N ILE A 603 1.50 16.71 -23.04
CA ILE A 603 2.44 15.68 -23.45
C ILE A 603 3.85 16.28 -23.54
N VAL A 604 4.73 15.89 -22.62
CA VAL A 604 6.12 16.33 -22.57
C VAL A 604 7.04 15.20 -23.02
N PHE A 605 7.98 15.52 -23.92
CA PHE A 605 8.98 14.59 -24.47
C PHE A 605 10.35 15.25 -24.60
N ASP A 606 11.38 14.49 -24.96
CA ASP A 606 12.74 15.02 -25.13
C ASP A 606 12.81 16.02 -26.26
N ALA A 607 13.56 17.10 -26.04
CA ALA A 607 13.72 18.21 -26.98
C ALA A 607 14.10 17.68 -28.37
N THR A 608 13.20 17.78 -29.33
CA THR A 608 13.32 17.17 -30.65
C THR A 608 13.21 18.23 -31.75
N LYS A 609 14.13 18.23 -32.69
CA LYS A 609 14.13 19.13 -33.85
C LYS A 609 13.15 18.61 -34.91
N CYS A 610 12.20 19.46 -35.30
CA CYS A 610 11.21 19.11 -36.31
C CYS A 610 10.66 20.36 -37.04
N ARG A 611 10.01 20.13 -38.14
CA ARG A 611 9.13 21.11 -38.82
C ARG A 611 7.67 20.66 -38.78
N TYR A 612 7.41 19.36 -38.72
CA TYR A 612 6.08 18.79 -38.76
C TYR A 612 5.80 18.03 -37.47
N VAL A 613 4.57 18.16 -36.98
CA VAL A 613 4.05 17.42 -35.82
C VAL A 613 2.81 16.65 -36.26
N ARG A 614 2.75 15.35 -35.94
CA ARG A 614 1.63 14.47 -36.26
C ARG A 614 1.02 13.90 -34.98
N PHE A 615 -0.29 13.92 -34.89
CA PHE A 615 -1.06 12.99 -34.10
C PHE A 615 -1.41 11.77 -34.98
N GLN A 616 -1.21 10.57 -34.49
CA GLN A 616 -1.64 9.32 -35.09
C GLN A 616 -2.49 8.55 -34.13
N GLY A 617 -3.80 8.46 -34.41
CA GLY A 617 -4.75 7.65 -33.61
C GLY A 617 -4.54 6.16 -33.88
N GLU A 618 -4.74 5.35 -32.84
CA GLU A 618 -4.65 3.88 -32.90
C GLU A 618 -5.90 3.22 -32.32
N LYS A 619 -6.60 3.88 -31.35
CA LYS A 619 -7.84 3.37 -30.75
C LYS A 619 -8.68 4.51 -30.19
N ARG A 620 -9.94 4.58 -30.60
CA ARG A 620 -10.94 5.53 -30.10
C ARG A 620 -11.55 5.02 -28.78
N VAL A 621 -12.06 5.95 -27.95
CA VAL A 621 -12.80 5.61 -26.73
C VAL A 621 -14.23 5.14 -27.02
N MET A 622 -14.82 5.64 -28.09
CA MET A 622 -16.21 5.34 -28.48
C MET A 622 -16.35 5.21 -29.99
N GLN A 623 -17.57 4.99 -30.47
CA GLN A 623 -17.85 4.71 -31.89
C GLN A 623 -17.70 5.91 -32.86
N TYR A 624 -17.61 7.14 -32.34
CA TYR A 624 -17.43 8.37 -33.13
C TYR A 624 -16.00 8.61 -33.52
N GLY A 625 -15.72 9.56 -34.41
CA GLY A 625 -14.36 9.96 -34.80
C GLY A 625 -13.59 10.62 -33.66
N TYR A 626 -12.26 10.76 -33.79
CA TYR A 626 -11.48 11.61 -32.87
C TYR A 626 -11.95 13.04 -32.96
N SER A 627 -12.10 13.74 -31.85
CA SER A 627 -12.60 15.10 -31.80
C SER A 627 -11.77 15.95 -30.82
N LEU A 628 -11.15 17.02 -31.34
CA LEU A 628 -10.32 17.94 -30.57
C LEU A 628 -10.75 19.39 -30.83
N TRP A 629 -10.78 20.18 -29.76
CA TRP A 629 -10.96 21.63 -29.81
C TRP A 629 -9.69 22.32 -30.30
N GLU A 630 -8.56 22.07 -29.62
CA GLU A 630 -7.29 22.77 -29.89
C GLU A 630 -6.08 21.82 -29.76
N VAL A 631 -5.01 22.20 -30.46
CA VAL A 631 -3.67 21.60 -30.34
C VAL A 631 -2.63 22.69 -30.14
N GLY A 632 -1.83 22.55 -29.09
CA GLY A 632 -0.67 23.40 -28.82
C GLY A 632 0.63 22.68 -29.13
N VAL A 633 1.60 23.40 -29.69
CA VAL A 633 2.99 22.95 -29.87
C VAL A 633 3.93 24.01 -29.30
N TYR A 634 4.94 23.58 -28.50
CA TYR A 634 5.78 24.52 -27.76
C TYR A 634 7.27 24.22 -27.95
N GLU A 635 8.07 25.28 -28.07
CA GLU A 635 9.51 25.18 -28.17
C GLU A 635 10.19 24.76 -26.88
N ALA A 636 11.21 23.93 -27.00
CA ALA A 636 12.04 23.52 -25.88
C ALA A 636 12.92 24.68 -25.40
N LYS A 637 12.91 24.92 -24.09
CA LYS A 637 13.86 25.86 -23.46
C LYS A 637 15.21 25.18 -23.23
N LYS A 638 16.25 25.99 -23.13
CA LYS A 638 17.59 25.55 -22.74
C LYS A 638 17.75 25.66 -21.23
N VAL A 639 18.40 24.66 -20.64
CA VAL A 639 18.80 24.67 -19.23
C VAL A 639 19.84 25.78 -19.01
N GLU A 640 19.70 26.54 -17.93
CA GLU A 640 20.68 27.56 -17.57
C GLU A 640 22.03 26.92 -17.21
N GLN A 641 23.11 27.57 -17.68
CA GLN A 641 24.48 27.10 -17.49
C GLN A 641 24.81 26.91 -16.01
N PRO A 642 25.43 25.79 -15.59
CA PRO A 642 25.86 25.59 -14.21
C PRO A 642 26.80 26.69 -13.73
N THR A 643 26.69 27.02 -12.45
CA THR A 643 27.55 27.97 -11.74
C THR A 643 28.32 27.28 -10.64
N PHE A 644 29.51 27.78 -10.36
CA PHE A 644 30.38 27.25 -9.30
C PHE A 644 30.41 28.17 -8.09
N SER A 645 30.37 27.64 -6.88
CA SER A 645 30.45 28.42 -5.64
C SER A 645 31.82 29.05 -5.37
N LEU A 646 32.85 28.60 -6.10
CA LEU A 646 34.19 29.16 -6.09
C LEU A 646 34.56 29.62 -7.49
N ALA A 647 35.08 30.82 -7.63
CA ALA A 647 35.62 31.28 -8.88
C ALA A 647 36.93 30.53 -9.28
N SER A 648 37.26 30.48 -10.56
CA SER A 648 38.59 29.96 -10.97
C SER A 648 39.71 30.75 -10.29
N GLY A 649 40.73 30.07 -9.76
CA GLY A 649 41.82 30.73 -9.08
C GLY A 649 42.68 29.82 -8.21
N ASN A 650 43.60 30.48 -7.45
CA ASN A 650 44.54 29.82 -6.56
C ASN A 650 43.99 29.82 -5.12
N TYR A 651 43.99 28.65 -4.47
CA TYR A 651 43.48 28.48 -3.12
C TYR A 651 44.48 27.76 -2.24
N SER A 652 44.52 28.11 -0.98
CA SER A 652 45.33 27.41 0.05
C SER A 652 44.49 26.38 0.76
N GLY A 653 45.02 25.14 0.92
CA GLY A 653 44.36 24.02 1.56
C GLY A 653 43.10 23.52 0.82
N ASN A 654 42.55 22.41 1.26
CA ASN A 654 41.38 21.78 0.65
C ASN A 654 40.17 22.74 0.65
N LYS A 655 39.39 22.75 -0.44
CA LYS A 655 38.18 23.55 -0.63
C LYS A 655 36.99 22.69 -0.95
N LYS A 656 35.80 23.08 -0.47
CA LYS A 656 34.51 22.50 -0.86
C LYS A 656 33.93 23.33 -2.01
N LEU A 657 33.64 22.67 -3.11
CA LEU A 657 33.00 23.27 -4.29
C LEU A 657 31.57 22.78 -4.40
N GLN A 658 30.65 23.71 -4.62
CA GLN A 658 29.28 23.42 -5.00
C GLN A 658 29.02 23.84 -6.44
N ILE A 659 28.18 23.07 -7.15
CA ILE A 659 27.73 23.38 -8.50
C ILE A 659 26.22 23.52 -8.44
N SER A 660 25.68 24.56 -9.04
CA SER A 660 24.21 24.81 -9.07
C SER A 660 23.81 25.34 -10.45
N SER A 661 22.51 25.25 -10.77
CA SER A 661 21.92 25.90 -11.95
C SER A 661 20.70 26.73 -11.50
N ALA A 662 20.41 27.81 -12.21
CA ALA A 662 19.20 28.60 -11.99
C ALA A 662 17.93 27.86 -12.44
N THR A 663 18.08 26.91 -13.38
CA THR A 663 16.98 26.01 -13.75
C THR A 663 16.79 24.97 -12.64
N LYS A 664 15.59 24.91 -12.06
CA LYS A 664 15.22 23.93 -11.03
C LYS A 664 15.05 22.52 -11.61
N GLY A 665 15.23 21.49 -10.79
CA GLY A 665 15.03 20.11 -11.20
C GLY A 665 16.02 19.61 -12.25
N VAL A 666 17.28 20.09 -12.26
CA VAL A 666 18.32 19.67 -13.20
C VAL A 666 19.19 18.57 -12.62
N GLU A 667 19.68 17.70 -13.48
CA GLU A 667 20.78 16.78 -13.23
C GLU A 667 22.08 17.41 -13.75
N ILE A 668 23.09 17.52 -12.88
CA ILE A 668 24.38 18.11 -13.27
C ILE A 668 25.43 16.99 -13.43
N ARG A 669 26.06 16.92 -14.58
CA ARG A 669 27.19 16.02 -14.86
C ARG A 669 28.49 16.82 -14.95
N TYR A 670 29.60 16.25 -14.49
CA TYR A 670 30.87 16.96 -14.47
C TYR A 670 32.08 16.05 -14.71
N THR A 671 33.20 16.69 -15.08
CA THR A 671 34.52 16.07 -15.18
C THR A 671 35.51 16.87 -14.32
N THR A 672 36.62 16.25 -13.91
CA THR A 672 37.67 16.85 -13.07
C THR A 672 39.02 16.94 -13.76
N ASP A 673 39.11 16.48 -15.00
CA ASP A 673 40.33 16.44 -15.85
C ASP A 673 40.29 17.44 -17.02
N GLY A 674 39.21 18.25 -17.08
CA GLY A 674 38.98 19.21 -18.14
C GLY A 674 38.41 18.61 -19.42
N SER A 675 38.09 17.33 -19.47
CA SER A 675 37.35 16.69 -20.57
C SER A 675 35.93 17.25 -20.69
N THR A 676 35.31 17.10 -21.86
CA THR A 676 33.95 17.57 -22.11
C THR A 676 32.94 16.63 -21.43
N PRO A 677 32.14 17.10 -20.45
CA PRO A 677 31.13 16.25 -19.81
C PRO A 677 29.98 15.90 -20.75
N ASN A 678 29.43 14.71 -20.58
CA ASN A 678 28.24 14.19 -21.25
C ASN A 678 27.32 13.46 -20.25
N GLU A 679 26.24 12.87 -20.72
CA GLU A 679 25.25 12.16 -19.90
C GLU A 679 25.83 10.98 -19.07
N ASN A 680 26.95 10.39 -19.53
CA ASN A 680 27.66 9.30 -18.85
C ASN A 680 28.78 9.82 -17.93
N SER A 681 29.03 11.13 -17.89
CA SER A 681 30.01 11.71 -16.99
C SER A 681 29.57 11.62 -15.55
N LYS A 682 30.50 11.84 -14.60
CA LYS A 682 30.21 11.72 -13.17
C LYS A 682 29.05 12.61 -12.76
N LEU A 683 28.07 12.02 -12.06
CA LEU A 683 26.95 12.77 -11.50
C LEU A 683 27.45 13.67 -10.38
N TYR A 684 27.02 14.94 -10.39
CA TYR A 684 27.24 15.82 -9.27
C TYR A 684 26.30 15.50 -8.10
N VAL A 685 26.89 15.11 -7.00
CA VAL A 685 26.23 15.02 -5.68
C VAL A 685 26.77 16.16 -4.84
N PRO A 686 25.96 16.85 -4.03
CA PRO A 686 26.37 18.05 -3.35
C PRO A 686 27.70 17.94 -2.60
N SER A 687 28.58 18.83 -2.94
CA SER A 687 29.97 19.12 -2.56
C SER A 687 31.08 18.21 -3.14
N ILE A 688 31.93 18.81 -3.95
CA ILE A 688 33.20 18.25 -4.42
C ILE A 688 34.33 18.78 -3.52
N THR A 689 35.23 17.90 -3.07
CA THR A 689 36.42 18.33 -2.36
C THR A 689 37.58 18.54 -3.35
N LEU A 690 38.06 19.77 -3.42
CA LEU A 690 39.25 20.13 -4.20
C LEU A 690 40.46 20.01 -3.27
N ASN A 691 41.32 19.04 -3.49
CA ASN A 691 42.56 18.80 -2.73
C ASN A 691 43.83 18.82 -3.57
N LYS A 692 43.69 18.96 -4.88
CA LYS A 692 44.75 19.10 -5.88
C LYS A 692 44.31 20.01 -7.02
N ASP A 693 45.26 20.40 -7.86
CA ASP A 693 44.98 21.17 -9.07
C ASP A 693 43.93 20.44 -9.93
N THR A 694 42.87 21.14 -10.28
CA THR A 694 41.70 20.52 -10.91
C THR A 694 41.03 21.48 -11.89
N THR A 695 40.78 21.04 -13.12
CA THR A 695 39.87 21.72 -14.05
C THR A 695 38.55 21.02 -14.09
N ILE A 696 37.51 21.70 -13.61
CA ILE A 696 36.13 21.17 -13.62
C ILE A 696 35.37 21.73 -14.80
N LYS A 697 34.74 20.86 -15.56
CA LYS A 697 33.68 21.20 -16.50
C LYS A 697 32.38 20.57 -16.07
N ALA A 698 31.27 21.31 -16.17
CA ALA A 698 29.93 20.85 -15.76
C ALA A 698 28.90 21.24 -16.82
N ILE A 699 27.92 20.34 -17.01
CA ILE A 699 26.77 20.51 -17.88
C ILE A 699 25.52 20.06 -17.12
N ALA A 700 24.40 20.78 -17.31
CA ALA A 700 23.14 20.45 -16.65
C ALA A 700 22.10 19.95 -17.66
N TYR A 701 21.39 18.92 -17.30
CA TYR A 701 20.32 18.30 -18.06
C TYR A 701 18.98 18.38 -17.30
N ARG A 702 17.89 18.47 -18.04
CA ARG A 702 16.53 18.29 -17.53
C ARG A 702 15.67 17.69 -18.62
N LYS A 703 14.86 16.68 -18.28
CA LYS A 703 13.93 16.04 -19.23
C LYS A 703 13.05 17.09 -19.90
N GLY A 704 12.92 17.01 -21.21
CA GLY A 704 12.14 17.95 -22.02
C GLY A 704 12.81 19.31 -22.27
N MET A 705 14.06 19.55 -21.84
CA MET A 705 14.81 20.78 -22.13
C MET A 705 16.06 20.49 -22.96
N ILE A 706 16.57 21.51 -23.64
CA ILE A 706 17.88 21.44 -24.28
C ILE A 706 18.93 21.52 -23.17
N ALA A 707 19.97 20.66 -23.26
CA ALA A 707 21.08 20.69 -22.29
C ALA A 707 21.74 22.09 -22.20
N SER A 708 22.26 22.40 -21.02
CA SER A 708 22.91 23.69 -20.78
C SER A 708 24.19 23.86 -21.61
N GLU A 709 24.71 25.09 -21.67
CA GLU A 709 26.12 25.31 -22.01
C GLU A 709 27.02 24.70 -20.91
N ILE A 710 28.24 24.34 -21.30
CA ILE A 710 29.26 23.80 -20.40
C ILE A 710 29.90 24.93 -19.60
N ALA A 711 29.80 24.87 -18.28
CA ALA A 711 30.57 25.72 -17.39
C ALA A 711 31.97 25.14 -17.18
N THR A 712 32.98 25.99 -17.08
CA THR A 712 34.37 25.56 -16.85
C THR A 712 35.03 26.44 -15.78
N ALA A 713 35.72 25.80 -14.84
CA ALA A 713 36.52 26.48 -13.82
C ALA A 713 37.79 25.68 -13.51
N THR A 714 38.92 26.41 -13.31
CA THR A 714 40.21 25.81 -12.98
C THR A 714 40.68 26.29 -11.62
N TYR A 715 41.10 25.36 -10.81
CA TYR A 715 41.53 25.57 -9.44
C TYR A 715 42.96 25.08 -9.24
N THR A 716 43.82 25.93 -8.67
CA THR A 716 45.15 25.54 -8.20
C THR A 716 45.12 25.48 -6.67
N ILE A 717 45.50 24.36 -6.11
CA ILE A 717 45.40 24.11 -4.65
C ILE A 717 46.81 24.04 -4.03
N ASN A 718 47.24 25.12 -3.44
CA ASN A 718 48.52 25.20 -2.77
C ASN A 718 48.44 24.68 -1.33
N GLY A 719 49.28 23.71 -0.96
CA GLY A 719 49.30 23.12 0.39
C GLY A 719 48.18 22.10 0.65
N GLY A 720 47.54 21.55 -0.36
CA GLY A 720 46.69 20.38 -0.27
C GLY A 720 47.52 19.15 0.08
N SER A 721 47.01 18.31 0.98
CA SER A 721 47.64 17.00 1.26
C SER A 721 47.55 16.13 0.02
N THR A 722 48.70 15.68 -0.48
CA THR A 722 48.83 14.77 -1.66
C THR A 722 48.57 13.30 -1.32
N THR A 723 47.89 13.01 -0.23
CA THR A 723 47.37 11.66 0.01
C THR A 723 46.09 11.54 -0.81
N GLU A 724 46.24 11.02 -2.01
CA GLU A 724 45.16 10.33 -2.73
C GLU A 724 44.63 9.24 -1.79
N PRO A 725 43.33 9.14 -1.54
CA PRO A 725 42.80 7.93 -0.91
C PRO A 725 43.07 6.82 -1.94
N GLU A 726 44.01 5.94 -1.66
CA GLU A 726 44.09 4.65 -2.33
C GLU A 726 42.69 4.05 -2.33
N GLN A 727 42.25 3.57 -3.48
CA GLN A 727 41.08 2.72 -3.60
C GLN A 727 41.27 1.60 -2.56
N PRO A 728 40.34 1.39 -1.63
CA PRO A 728 40.53 0.41 -0.57
C PRO A 728 40.64 -0.97 -1.25
N THR A 729 41.85 -1.56 -1.22
CA THR A 729 41.96 -3.00 -1.12
C THR A 729 41.28 -3.37 0.18
N GLU A 730 40.34 -4.33 0.13
CA GLU A 730 39.59 -4.82 1.28
C GLU A 730 40.49 -4.86 2.54
N PRO A 731 40.17 -4.08 3.56
CA PRO A 731 40.68 -4.35 4.90
C PRO A 731 39.73 -5.36 5.52
N SER A 732 40.35 -6.39 6.09
CA SER A 732 39.75 -7.20 7.14
C SER A 732 38.98 -6.31 8.12
N LYS A 733 37.70 -6.57 8.22
CA LYS A 733 36.65 -5.97 9.04
C LYS A 733 37.10 -5.54 10.43
N PRO A 734 36.99 -4.24 10.80
CA PRO A 734 36.68 -3.86 12.16
C PRO A 734 35.18 -3.80 12.34
N ASP A 735 34.70 -4.35 13.42
CA ASP A 735 33.34 -4.34 13.94
C ASP A 735 32.76 -2.91 13.97
N GLU A 736 31.91 -2.57 13.02
CA GLU A 736 31.17 -1.29 13.01
C GLU A 736 29.85 -1.51 13.75
N GLY A 737 29.82 -1.10 15.02
CA GLY A 737 28.60 -1.07 15.83
C GLY A 737 27.49 -0.28 15.13
N GLU A 738 26.26 -0.81 15.17
CA GLU A 738 25.04 -0.18 14.66
C GLU A 738 24.88 1.24 15.20
N THR A 739 24.55 2.19 14.33
CA THR A 739 24.20 3.56 14.73
C THR A 739 22.69 3.67 14.82
N THR A 740 22.15 3.95 16.01
CA THR A 740 20.74 4.20 16.24
C THR A 740 20.46 5.68 16.46
N LEU A 741 19.28 6.13 16.00
CA LEU A 741 18.77 7.47 16.28
C LEU A 741 18.05 7.46 17.65
N VAL A 742 18.66 8.06 18.67
CA VAL A 742 18.22 7.99 20.04
C VAL A 742 17.84 9.38 20.56
N ASN A 743 16.77 9.47 21.38
CA ASN A 743 16.47 10.70 22.14
C ASN A 743 17.56 10.86 23.23
N VAL A 744 18.43 11.85 23.02
CA VAL A 744 19.56 12.17 23.89
C VAL A 744 19.26 13.27 24.92
N ALA A 745 18.03 13.80 24.93
CA ALA A 745 17.59 14.88 25.80
C ALA A 745 16.91 14.38 27.08
N LYS A 746 16.36 13.16 27.10
CA LYS A 746 15.64 12.64 28.27
C LYS A 746 16.48 12.65 29.54
N GLY A 747 15.95 13.29 30.60
CA GLY A 747 16.60 13.41 31.91
C GLY A 747 17.82 14.35 31.92
N LYS A 748 17.99 15.20 30.89
CA LYS A 748 19.10 16.16 30.81
C LYS A 748 18.78 17.50 31.45
N THR A 749 19.84 18.26 31.76
CA THR A 749 19.71 19.57 32.40
C THR A 749 19.07 20.56 31.45
N ALA A 750 17.93 21.12 31.86
CA ALA A 750 17.18 22.10 31.10
C ALA A 750 17.33 23.52 31.66
N SER A 751 17.14 24.52 30.81
CA SER A 751 17.09 25.92 31.13
C SER A 751 16.01 26.62 30.29
N THR A 752 15.51 27.79 30.80
CA THR A 752 14.43 28.51 30.14
C THR A 752 14.56 30.01 30.39
N SER A 753 13.92 30.81 29.54
CA SER A 753 13.80 32.27 29.77
C SER A 753 12.88 32.62 30.95
N GLY A 754 12.00 31.69 31.36
CA GLY A 754 11.08 31.87 32.46
C GLY A 754 10.00 30.78 32.47
N THR A 755 9.36 30.62 33.63
CA THR A 755 8.26 29.67 33.83
C THR A 755 7.02 30.39 34.31
N GLU A 756 5.85 29.86 34.02
CA GLU A 756 4.57 30.39 34.49
C GLU A 756 4.43 30.23 36.01
N THR A 757 4.80 29.07 36.49
CA THR A 757 4.91 28.74 37.94
C THR A 757 6.09 27.82 38.20
N ASP A 758 6.52 27.73 39.48
CA ASP A 758 7.60 26.82 39.88
C ASP A 758 7.31 25.33 39.59
N ALA A 759 6.03 24.93 39.58
CA ALA A 759 5.61 23.56 39.24
C ALA A 759 5.73 23.24 37.75
N MET A 760 5.85 24.24 36.87
CA MET A 760 5.96 24.11 35.43
C MET A 760 7.40 24.35 34.97
N ALA A 761 8.32 23.71 35.64
CA ALA A 761 9.75 23.90 35.44
C ALA A 761 10.25 23.37 34.08
N ALA A 762 11.36 23.91 33.57
CA ALA A 762 11.94 23.46 32.28
C ALA A 762 12.28 21.95 32.25
N ALA A 763 12.64 21.37 33.39
CA ALA A 763 12.98 19.96 33.49
C ALA A 763 11.80 19.04 33.11
N ASN A 764 10.56 19.46 33.34
CA ASN A 764 9.35 18.69 33.04
C ASN A 764 9.17 18.37 31.54
N ALA A 765 9.75 19.18 30.64
CA ALA A 765 9.72 18.93 29.22
C ALA A 765 10.80 17.92 28.74
N PHE A 766 11.54 17.32 29.66
CA PHE A 766 12.63 16.36 29.38
C PHE A 766 12.65 15.18 30.35
N ASP A 767 11.63 14.99 31.18
CA ASP A 767 11.58 13.92 32.18
C ASP A 767 11.00 12.60 31.62
N GLY A 768 10.28 12.69 30.52
CA GLY A 768 9.63 11.55 29.86
C GLY A 768 8.34 11.14 30.52
N ASP A 769 7.67 12.10 31.20
CA ASP A 769 6.35 11.95 31.82
C ASP A 769 5.38 12.97 31.20
N GLU A 770 4.48 12.52 30.32
CA GLU A 770 3.46 13.37 29.70
C GLU A 770 2.40 13.89 30.70
N GLY A 771 2.45 13.50 31.97
CA GLY A 771 1.65 14.06 33.04
C GLY A 771 2.23 15.34 33.64
N THR A 772 3.45 15.74 33.30
CA THR A 772 4.12 16.97 33.71
C THR A 772 4.42 17.85 32.50
N ARG A 773 4.59 19.15 32.68
CA ARG A 773 4.85 20.06 31.56
C ARG A 773 5.69 21.26 31.94
N TRP A 774 6.41 21.79 30.98
CA TRP A 774 6.93 23.15 31.05
C TRP A 774 5.91 24.15 30.49
N SER A 775 5.77 25.30 31.17
CA SER A 775 5.06 26.44 30.62
C SER A 775 5.86 27.71 30.82
N SER A 776 6.04 28.48 29.76
CA SER A 776 6.80 29.72 29.79
C SER A 776 6.03 30.86 30.45
N ASN A 777 6.70 31.96 30.81
CA ASN A 777 6.07 33.26 30.95
C ASN A 777 5.40 33.68 29.64
N PHE A 778 4.44 34.64 29.73
CA PHE A 778 3.56 35.00 28.59
C PHE A 778 4.25 35.99 27.62
N ALA A 779 5.40 35.58 27.08
CA ALA A 779 6.21 36.35 26.14
C ALA A 779 6.41 35.56 24.81
N ASP A 780 6.36 36.24 23.67
CA ASP A 780 6.55 35.63 22.36
C ASP A 780 8.00 35.17 22.11
N ASP A 781 8.97 35.83 22.76
CA ASP A 781 10.40 35.53 22.69
C ASP A 781 10.88 34.52 23.74
N ALA A 782 9.97 33.89 24.50
CA ALA A 782 10.34 32.90 25.49
C ALA A 782 10.97 31.65 24.83
N TRP A 783 11.90 31.05 25.58
CA TRP A 783 12.64 29.89 25.07
C TRP A 783 12.85 28.79 26.12
N ILE A 784 13.08 27.57 25.68
CA ILE A 784 13.51 26.43 26.47
C ILE A 784 14.70 25.74 25.81
N ALA A 785 15.70 25.34 26.58
CA ALA A 785 16.93 24.74 26.11
C ALA A 785 17.36 23.56 26.96
N VAL A 786 18.04 22.58 26.35
CA VAL A 786 18.63 21.42 27.01
C VAL A 786 20.14 21.36 26.78
N ASP A 787 20.91 21.05 27.83
CA ASP A 787 22.32 20.64 27.76
C ASP A 787 22.39 19.10 27.65
N LEU A 788 22.76 18.59 26.51
CA LEU A 788 22.88 17.17 26.24
C LEU A 788 24.06 16.52 27.00
N GLY A 789 24.90 17.33 27.67
CA GLY A 789 26.05 16.91 28.47
C GLY A 789 27.33 16.67 27.67
N LYS A 790 27.22 16.35 26.40
CA LYS A 790 28.33 16.26 25.41
C LYS A 790 27.86 16.64 24.03
N THR A 791 28.77 16.77 23.09
CA THR A 791 28.40 17.06 21.68
C THR A 791 27.87 15.78 21.01
N TYR A 792 26.72 15.90 20.38
CA TYR A 792 26.06 14.87 19.58
C TYR A 792 25.81 15.35 18.14
N ALA A 793 25.71 14.40 17.22
CA ALA A 793 25.27 14.64 15.86
C ALA A 793 23.71 14.69 15.81
N VAL A 794 23.14 15.85 16.05
CA VAL A 794 21.69 16.07 16.18
C VAL A 794 21.07 16.32 14.82
N SER A 795 19.89 15.69 14.53
CA SER A 795 19.19 15.83 13.25
C SER A 795 17.68 15.98 13.35
N LYS A 796 17.09 15.76 14.54
CA LYS A 796 15.64 15.82 14.74
C LYS A 796 15.31 16.34 16.14
N VAL A 797 14.26 17.16 16.23
CA VAL A 797 13.61 17.60 17.48
C VAL A 797 12.13 17.29 17.37
N VAL A 798 11.52 16.80 18.46
CA VAL A 798 10.08 16.61 18.57
C VAL A 798 9.59 17.49 19.72
N LEU A 799 8.54 18.26 19.47
CA LEU A 799 7.86 19.09 20.44
C LEU A 799 6.44 18.57 20.63
N ASN A 800 6.13 18.05 21.81
CA ASN A 800 4.79 17.64 22.20
C ASN A 800 4.12 18.82 22.96
N TRP A 801 3.27 19.58 22.25
CA TRP A 801 2.61 20.75 22.79
C TRP A 801 1.41 20.34 23.66
N GLU A 802 1.29 21.01 24.79
CA GLU A 802 0.02 21.11 25.51
C GLU A 802 -0.95 22.03 24.73
N GLY A 803 -2.06 22.47 25.25
CA GLY A 803 -2.99 23.32 24.51
C GLY A 803 -2.41 24.70 24.09
N ALA A 804 -1.35 25.19 24.75
CA ALA A 804 -0.72 26.50 24.47
C ALA A 804 0.59 26.32 23.67
N TYR A 805 0.53 26.50 22.40
CA TYR A 805 1.57 26.15 21.41
C TYR A 805 2.27 27.37 20.78
N GLY A 806 3.38 27.12 20.10
CA GLY A 806 4.08 28.07 19.23
C GLY A 806 3.50 28.06 17.82
N GLU A 807 2.86 29.17 17.39
CA GLU A 807 2.48 29.36 15.97
C GLU A 807 3.73 29.53 15.10
N SER A 808 4.74 30.21 15.62
CA SER A 808 6.05 30.36 14.98
C SER A 808 7.17 30.32 16.02
N TYR A 809 8.22 29.56 15.70
CA TYR A 809 9.38 29.39 16.58
C TYR A 809 10.61 28.95 15.77
N LYS A 810 11.78 28.91 16.40
CA LYS A 810 13.04 28.44 15.80
C LYS A 810 13.62 27.32 16.62
N ILE A 811 14.18 26.32 15.93
CA ILE A 811 15.07 25.36 16.54
C ILE A 811 16.50 25.86 16.35
N GLN A 812 17.22 25.96 17.44
CA GLN A 812 18.58 26.48 17.47
C GLN A 812 19.51 25.50 18.19
N THR A 813 20.75 25.45 17.75
CA THR A 813 21.80 24.61 18.31
C THR A 813 23.00 25.43 18.72
N SER A 814 23.76 24.93 19.70
CA SER A 814 24.99 25.54 20.18
C SER A 814 25.96 24.46 20.66
N THR A 815 27.25 24.76 20.59
CA THR A 815 28.30 23.94 21.19
C THR A 815 28.77 24.46 22.55
N ASP A 816 28.48 25.74 22.85
CA ASP A 816 28.98 26.43 24.06
C ASP A 816 27.84 27.00 24.96
N GLY A 817 26.55 26.87 24.52
CA GLY A 817 25.39 27.38 25.24
C GLY A 817 25.23 28.90 25.21
N LYS A 818 26.09 29.62 24.48
CA LYS A 818 26.08 31.07 24.38
C LYS A 818 25.83 31.56 22.97
N ASN A 819 26.51 30.97 22.01
CA ASN A 819 26.37 31.28 20.58
C ASN A 819 25.41 30.30 19.93
N TRP A 820 24.27 30.81 19.43
CA TRP A 820 23.17 30.00 18.91
C TRP A 820 23.03 30.13 17.40
N THR A 821 22.95 29.00 16.71
CA THR A 821 22.70 28.93 15.27
C THR A 821 21.31 28.38 15.02
N THR A 822 20.48 29.07 14.25
CA THR A 822 19.18 28.55 13.82
C THR A 822 19.38 27.45 12.81
N VAL A 823 18.86 26.25 13.09
CA VAL A 823 18.90 25.09 12.21
C VAL A 823 17.56 24.88 11.51
N LYS A 824 16.48 25.43 12.08
CA LYS A 824 15.16 25.41 11.47
C LYS A 824 14.30 26.60 11.95
N ASP A 825 13.69 27.32 11.01
CA ASP A 825 12.56 28.19 11.23
C ASP A 825 11.25 27.45 11.00
N VAL A 826 10.30 27.58 11.92
CA VAL A 826 8.99 26.91 11.88
C VAL A 826 7.90 27.96 11.98
N THR A 827 6.90 27.92 11.10
CA THR A 827 5.79 28.89 11.04
C THR A 827 4.48 28.20 10.73
N GLY A 828 3.35 28.86 11.08
CA GLY A 828 2.00 28.39 10.72
C GLY A 828 1.55 27.13 11.45
N LYS A 829 2.06 26.90 12.67
CA LYS A 829 1.69 25.74 13.49
C LYS A 829 0.41 25.98 14.29
N ASN A 830 -0.26 24.89 14.65
CA ASN A 830 -1.56 24.88 15.34
C ASN A 830 -1.61 23.96 16.57
N GLY A 831 -0.44 23.55 17.10
CA GLY A 831 -0.32 22.69 18.28
C GLY A 831 -0.20 21.20 17.94
N GLY A 832 -0.38 20.33 18.94
CA GLY A 832 -0.17 18.88 18.82
C GLY A 832 1.31 18.50 18.88
N VAL A 833 1.72 17.49 18.11
CA VAL A 833 3.12 17.02 18.07
C VAL A 833 3.82 17.54 16.83
N ASP A 834 4.86 18.36 17.00
CA ASP A 834 5.68 18.84 15.91
C ASP A 834 6.97 18.03 15.79
N THR A 835 7.14 17.29 14.71
CA THR A 835 8.39 16.63 14.35
C THR A 835 9.18 17.53 13.41
N ILE A 836 10.36 18.00 13.84
CA ILE A 836 11.20 18.94 13.12
C ILE A 836 12.53 18.27 12.76
N THR A 837 12.76 18.05 11.48
CA THR A 837 14.01 17.50 10.95
C THR A 837 14.87 18.57 10.28
N PHE A 838 16.18 18.44 10.37
CA PHE A 838 17.17 19.33 9.77
C PHE A 838 18.46 18.57 9.49
N ASN A 839 19.36 19.18 8.69
CA ASN A 839 20.65 18.58 8.41
C ASN A 839 21.43 18.31 9.70
N THR A 840 22.04 17.15 9.83
CA THR A 840 22.79 16.76 11.00
C THR A 840 23.84 17.81 11.37
N VAL A 841 23.77 18.30 12.61
CA VAL A 841 24.70 19.28 13.19
C VAL A 841 25.31 18.79 14.48
N ASN A 842 26.56 19.09 14.70
CA ASN A 842 27.20 18.80 15.98
C ASN A 842 26.80 19.86 17.02
N ALA A 843 26.05 19.41 18.04
CA ALA A 843 25.54 20.31 19.10
C ALA A 843 25.62 19.65 20.48
N ARG A 844 25.93 20.47 21.50
CA ARG A 844 25.77 20.11 22.89
C ARG A 844 24.51 20.68 23.49
N TYR A 845 24.08 21.83 22.99
CA TYR A 845 22.87 22.51 23.45
C TYR A 845 21.88 22.64 22.31
N VAL A 846 20.60 22.38 22.61
CA VAL A 846 19.49 22.55 21.66
C VAL A 846 18.40 23.38 22.34
N ARG A 847 17.81 24.37 21.63
CA ARG A 847 16.70 25.13 22.16
C ARG A 847 15.58 25.33 21.15
N MET A 848 14.37 25.42 21.66
CA MET A 848 13.23 26.04 21.00
C MET A 848 13.19 27.52 21.40
N GLN A 849 13.26 28.42 20.43
CA GLN A 849 13.16 29.85 20.59
C GLN A 849 11.82 30.33 20.03
N GLY A 850 10.93 30.81 20.88
CA GLY A 850 9.64 31.36 20.47
C GLY A 850 9.78 32.61 19.60
N VAL A 851 8.83 32.80 18.70
CA VAL A 851 8.68 33.97 17.81
C VAL A 851 7.25 34.52 17.89
N LYS A 852 6.25 33.63 17.89
CA LYS A 852 4.83 33.96 18.00
C LYS A 852 4.08 32.84 18.69
N ARG A 853 3.34 33.15 19.72
CA ARG A 853 2.44 32.23 20.41
C ARG A 853 1.16 32.05 19.60
N GLY A 854 0.60 30.85 19.62
CA GLY A 854 -0.70 30.55 18.98
C GLY A 854 -1.89 31.01 19.82
N LEU A 855 -1.72 31.13 21.11
CA LEU A 855 -2.74 31.53 22.08
C LEU A 855 -2.19 32.62 23.04
N PRO A 856 -3.05 33.36 23.77
CA PRO A 856 -2.61 34.40 24.71
C PRO A 856 -1.93 33.86 25.98
N TYR A 857 -1.67 32.58 26.08
CA TYR A 857 -0.94 31.92 27.18
C TYR A 857 0.55 31.76 26.85
N GLY A 858 1.37 31.30 27.80
CA GLY A 858 2.78 30.95 27.55
C GLY A 858 2.92 29.74 26.62
N TYR A 859 4.12 29.51 26.08
CA TYR A 859 4.40 28.24 25.40
C TYR A 859 4.34 27.10 26.43
N SER A 860 3.70 25.99 26.09
CA SER A 860 3.52 24.88 27.01
C SER A 860 3.83 23.53 26.29
N LEU A 861 4.79 22.80 26.84
CA LEU A 861 5.27 21.52 26.30
C LEU A 861 5.13 20.42 27.34
N TRP A 862 4.48 19.31 26.96
CA TRP A 862 4.59 18.06 27.69
C TRP A 862 6.02 17.53 27.60
N GLU A 863 6.55 17.44 26.36
CA GLU A 863 7.90 16.92 26.10
C GLU A 863 8.59 17.67 24.97
N MET A 864 9.90 17.81 25.08
CA MET A 864 10.82 18.20 24.02
C MET A 864 11.91 17.13 23.87
N GLU A 865 11.88 16.40 22.81
CA GLU A 865 12.84 15.36 22.52
C GLU A 865 13.88 15.84 21.50
N VAL A 866 15.13 15.41 21.69
CA VAL A 866 16.24 15.71 20.77
C VAL A 866 16.90 14.41 20.33
N TYR A 867 16.89 14.15 19.04
CA TYR A 867 17.42 12.92 18.49
C TYR A 867 18.76 13.13 17.81
N ALA A 868 19.67 12.23 18.15
CA ALA A 868 21.02 12.19 17.61
C ALA A 868 21.41 10.77 17.22
N THR A 869 22.25 10.65 16.21
CA THR A 869 22.87 9.38 15.83
C THR A 869 23.94 9.03 16.88
N VAL A 870 23.73 7.91 17.56
CA VAL A 870 24.68 7.37 18.56
C VAL A 870 25.23 6.06 18.03
N LYS A 871 26.56 5.90 17.99
CA LYS A 871 27.17 4.58 17.83
C LYS A 871 26.94 3.83 19.12
N GLU A 872 26.26 2.69 19.08
CA GLU A 872 26.33 1.74 20.16
C GLU A 872 27.77 1.17 20.19
N THR A 873 28.58 1.71 21.04
CA THR A 873 29.65 0.90 21.62
C THR A 873 28.93 -0.07 22.53
N ALA A 874 28.84 -1.33 22.14
CA ALA A 874 28.42 -2.39 23.04
C ALA A 874 29.42 -2.44 24.20
N GLU A 875 29.20 -1.67 25.26
CA GLU A 875 29.65 -2.08 26.59
C GLU A 875 28.75 -3.27 26.97
N TYR A 876 29.25 -4.45 26.71
CA TYR A 876 28.70 -5.64 27.33
C TYR A 876 28.87 -5.51 28.82
N GLY A 877 27.97 -4.87 29.50
CA GLY A 877 27.89 -4.86 30.95
C GLY A 877 27.58 -6.27 31.37
N VAL A 878 28.44 -6.83 32.24
CA VAL A 878 28.21 -8.15 32.83
C VAL A 878 26.94 -8.09 33.65
N VAL A 879 25.82 -8.50 33.06
CA VAL A 879 24.45 -8.41 33.65
C VAL A 879 24.28 -9.32 34.85
N SER A 880 25.20 -10.28 35.05
CA SER A 880 25.24 -11.18 36.21
C SER A 880 25.96 -10.60 37.43
N LYS A 881 26.73 -9.48 37.29
CA LYS A 881 27.47 -8.89 38.39
C LYS A 881 26.54 -8.50 39.56
N ASN A 882 26.87 -8.93 40.76
CA ASN A 882 26.09 -8.71 41.99
C ASN A 882 24.67 -9.25 41.97
N LYS A 883 24.33 -10.23 41.11
CA LYS A 883 23.05 -10.92 41.14
C LYS A 883 23.03 -12.09 42.13
N THR A 884 21.86 -12.42 42.66
CA THR A 884 21.68 -13.56 43.56
C THR A 884 22.03 -14.84 42.82
N ALA A 885 22.98 -15.58 43.37
CA ALA A 885 23.41 -16.86 42.82
C ALA A 885 23.00 -18.02 43.74
N THR A 886 22.65 -19.16 43.14
CA THR A 886 22.38 -20.41 43.84
C THR A 886 23.29 -21.51 43.33
N THR A 887 23.66 -22.44 44.17
CA THR A 887 24.48 -23.58 43.82
C THR A 887 23.95 -24.84 44.49
N SER A 888 24.30 -26.00 43.94
CA SER A 888 24.07 -27.31 44.57
C SER A 888 25.04 -27.62 45.71
N GLY A 889 26.15 -26.85 45.81
CA GLY A 889 27.15 -26.97 46.84
C GLY A 889 28.28 -25.95 46.67
N ALA A 890 29.04 -25.72 47.70
CA ALA A 890 30.29 -24.96 47.70
C ALA A 890 31.32 -25.70 48.57
N GLU A 891 32.57 -25.70 48.14
CA GLU A 891 33.66 -26.38 48.83
C GLU A 891 33.86 -25.81 50.24
N THR A 892 33.74 -24.50 50.40
CA THR A 892 33.77 -23.79 51.66
C THR A 892 32.82 -22.58 51.62
N GLU A 893 32.50 -22.03 52.82
CA GLU A 893 31.70 -20.78 52.90
C GLU A 893 32.38 -19.58 52.19
N ALA A 894 33.72 -19.55 52.19
CA ALA A 894 34.48 -18.51 51.49
C ALA A 894 34.48 -18.65 49.97
N MET A 895 33.96 -19.77 49.42
CA MET A 895 33.85 -20.09 48.00
C MET A 895 32.38 -20.17 47.54
N ALA A 896 31.54 -19.30 48.08
CA ALA A 896 30.12 -19.27 47.84
C ALA A 896 29.79 -18.92 46.39
N ALA A 897 28.61 -19.35 45.88
CA ALA A 897 28.17 -19.07 44.53
C ALA A 897 28.18 -17.58 44.16
N ALA A 898 27.95 -16.69 45.10
CA ALA A 898 27.98 -15.24 44.88
C ALA A 898 29.33 -14.73 44.38
N ASN A 899 30.43 -15.38 44.77
CA ASN A 899 31.80 -14.98 44.35
C ASN A 899 32.04 -15.12 42.81
N ALA A 900 31.26 -15.92 42.13
CA ALA A 900 31.34 -16.02 40.67
C ALA A 900 30.73 -14.81 39.95
N PHE A 901 30.03 -13.92 40.67
CA PHE A 901 29.25 -12.81 40.12
C PHE A 901 29.47 -11.47 40.84
N ASP A 902 30.43 -11.39 41.77
CA ASP A 902 30.74 -10.17 42.55
C ASP A 902 31.64 -9.19 41.79
N GLY A 903 32.29 -9.66 40.73
CA GLY A 903 33.18 -8.87 39.87
C GLY A 903 34.52 -8.61 40.51
N ASP A 904 34.94 -9.43 41.52
CA ASP A 904 36.25 -9.41 42.15
C ASP A 904 37.03 -10.64 41.69
N GLU A 905 38.13 -10.42 40.96
CA GLU A 905 39.02 -11.49 40.47
C GLU A 905 39.81 -12.19 41.59
N GLY A 906 39.81 -11.63 42.79
CA GLY A 906 40.43 -12.23 44.01
C GLY A 906 39.53 -13.26 44.68
N THR A 907 38.26 -13.35 44.33
CA THR A 907 37.31 -14.32 44.88
C THR A 907 36.92 -15.36 43.82
N ARG A 908 36.47 -16.52 44.28
CA ARG A 908 36.03 -17.60 43.39
C ARG A 908 34.88 -18.41 43.99
N TRP A 909 34.09 -19.02 43.15
CA TRP A 909 33.22 -20.14 43.51
C TRP A 909 33.91 -21.47 43.18
N SER A 910 33.76 -22.43 44.07
CA SER A 910 34.19 -23.82 43.85
C SER A 910 33.13 -24.76 44.43
N SER A 911 32.76 -25.80 43.67
CA SER A 911 31.76 -26.83 44.06
C SER A 911 32.35 -27.92 44.94
#